data_241ec452f3274147006d50f2b3cab094
#
_entry.id   241ec452f3274147006d50f2b3cab094
#
_cell.length_a   1.000
_cell.length_b   1.000
_cell.length_c   1.000
_cell.angle_alpha   90.00
_cell.angle_beta   90.00
_cell.angle_gamma   90.00
#
_symmetry.space_group_name_H-M   'P 1'
#
loop_
_entity.id
_entity.type
_entity.pdbx_description
1 polymer ?
#
loop_
_entity_poly.entity_id
_entity_poly.type
_entity_poly.pdbx_seq_one_letter_code
_entity_poly.pdbx_strand_id
1 'polypeptide(L)'
;MENIQIDPQNLQQMLAYELIANTNSSFFLTGRAGTGKTTFLRNVQKMVDKQFITLAPTGVAAILAGGDTIHSFFGLPMEVCPPGTCGKLNEARILTLLHADTIIIDEVSMVRCDIVDAIDYTLRKTLRTTLPFGGKQIIFVGDMFQLPPIVRQGAEWELMHDIYQTNEFFFYKANAIKNMRMVKIEFQKVYRQDDDKQFLHILENVRMNKVTPENIMNLNRRVVQPEAKDGMVITLTSLNKTASEINHKCLSDIDAEEFVYEGTVSGKFDDKRLPVDLNLHLKVGAQVMFTRNDQLKRWANGTLAKVVKLTKDEIHVCLNNGNTYTVPCTSWDSVDFEYDHKSQKLKKDVTGTFTQYPLKLAWAITIHKSQGMTFDKMSLNLSHGLFAAGQLYVALSRVRTLDGLFLSKDVIPQYAYTNREILAYASGYNDEHLINNEIESGKAVYAALKQNDYDEAARQYLLLVNRKALAGDIKEAMLQAKRFLDTVVCDDFLMGSIENVPTELLKANHWPATFLAALLSLYAGKYEQALMLADTVLQKHLCQEALYVKSRALAMSGRYNEADEVNVLMGDVFDMATPDAKVLYNIAMLNEMHIGEPGLDLMRKLVEAKPKYDRGIHALRMLMKRKSIMLDSTRESELIEAFNSDMTEEEFDNLLKFTRKKAPKSVSYLIMRIKKQEFDEELA
;
A
#
# COMPACT_ATOMS: atom_id res chain seq x y z
N MET A 1 11.93 -10.39 -25.63
CA MET A 1 11.35 -9.26 -24.89
C MET A 1 9.88 -9.60 -24.67
N GLU A 2 9.43 -9.79 -23.42
CA GLU A 2 7.99 -9.94 -23.16
C GLU A 2 7.32 -8.65 -23.60
N ASN A 3 6.26 -8.75 -24.42
CA ASN A 3 5.43 -7.61 -24.75
C ASN A 3 4.80 -7.07 -23.46
N ILE A 4 5.39 -6.02 -22.90
CA ILE A 4 4.87 -5.32 -21.73
C ILE A 4 3.72 -4.46 -22.29
N GLN A 5 2.49 -4.99 -22.25
CA GLN A 5 1.31 -4.28 -22.73
C GLN A 5 0.19 -4.36 -21.69
N ILE A 6 -0.46 -3.23 -21.47
CA ILE A 6 -1.78 -3.15 -20.87
C ILE A 6 -2.75 -3.41 -22.02
N ASP A 7 -3.78 -4.23 -21.77
CA ASP A 7 -4.79 -4.53 -22.77
C ASP A 7 -5.64 -3.25 -23.05
N PRO A 8 -5.45 -2.60 -24.21
CA PRO A 8 -6.14 -1.33 -24.51
C PRO A 8 -7.65 -1.49 -24.70
N GLN A 9 -8.13 -2.74 -24.86
CA GLN A 9 -9.55 -3.05 -24.95
C GLN A 9 -10.17 -3.34 -23.56
N ASN A 10 -9.36 -3.39 -22.49
CA ASN A 10 -9.83 -3.61 -21.13
C ASN A 10 -9.95 -2.29 -20.39
N LEU A 11 -11.16 -1.72 -20.36
CA LEU A 11 -11.45 -0.43 -19.73
C LEU A 11 -10.95 -0.37 -18.28
N GLN A 12 -11.19 -1.44 -17.49
CA GLN A 12 -10.79 -1.47 -16.09
C GLN A 12 -9.28 -1.43 -15.91
N GLN A 13 -8.52 -2.09 -16.80
CA GLN A 13 -7.06 -2.00 -16.79
C GLN A 13 -6.58 -0.59 -17.17
N MET A 14 -7.21 0.05 -18.14
CA MET A 14 -6.89 1.43 -18.54
C MET A 14 -7.15 2.42 -17.40
N LEU A 15 -8.31 2.33 -16.74
CA LEU A 15 -8.64 3.19 -15.60
C LEU A 15 -7.69 2.98 -14.41
N ALA A 16 -7.34 1.72 -14.11
CA ALA A 16 -6.37 1.42 -13.06
C ALA A 16 -4.97 1.96 -13.40
N TYR A 17 -4.56 1.86 -14.67
CA TYR A 17 -3.30 2.43 -15.15
C TYR A 17 -3.28 3.96 -14.98
N GLU A 18 -4.35 4.65 -15.38
CA GLU A 18 -4.47 6.10 -15.25
C GLU A 18 -4.36 6.55 -13.79
N LEU A 19 -5.02 5.84 -12.85
CA LEU A 19 -4.90 6.13 -11.41
C LEU A 19 -3.46 5.96 -10.91
N ILE A 20 -2.78 4.91 -11.36
CA ILE A 20 -1.40 4.63 -10.92
C ILE A 20 -0.42 5.64 -11.52
N ALA A 21 -0.49 5.84 -12.83
CA ALA A 21 0.51 6.61 -13.57
C ALA A 21 0.37 8.12 -13.37
N ASN A 22 -0.87 8.60 -13.27
CA ASN A 22 -1.17 10.02 -13.40
C ASN A 22 -1.83 10.63 -12.17
N THR A 23 -1.93 9.90 -11.06
CA THR A 23 -2.47 10.41 -9.79
C THR A 23 -1.73 9.84 -8.59
N ASN A 24 -1.94 10.43 -7.41
CA ASN A 24 -1.54 9.86 -6.11
C ASN A 24 -2.74 9.29 -5.33
N SER A 25 -3.86 9.05 -6.00
CA SER A 25 -5.07 8.54 -5.37
C SER A 25 -4.93 7.07 -5.02
N SER A 26 -5.21 6.73 -3.76
CA SER A 26 -5.25 5.35 -3.30
C SER A 26 -6.54 4.67 -3.75
N PHE A 27 -6.46 3.38 -4.09
CA PHE A 27 -7.62 2.64 -4.58
C PHE A 27 -7.53 1.14 -4.28
N PHE A 28 -8.67 0.47 -4.41
CA PHE A 28 -8.75 -0.99 -4.30
C PHE A 28 -8.88 -1.63 -5.68
N LEU A 29 -7.93 -2.50 -6.01
CA LEU A 29 -7.91 -3.30 -7.23
C LEU A 29 -8.32 -4.72 -6.92
N THR A 30 -9.45 -5.15 -7.46
CA THR A 30 -9.97 -6.49 -7.25
C THR A 30 -10.26 -7.22 -8.58
N GLY A 31 -10.76 -8.43 -8.49
CA GLY A 31 -11.15 -9.26 -9.61
C GLY A 31 -10.99 -10.72 -9.28
N ARG A 32 -11.69 -11.58 -10.01
CA ARG A 32 -11.68 -13.02 -9.84
C ARG A 32 -10.28 -13.61 -10.00
N ALA A 33 -10.11 -14.85 -9.58
CA ALA A 33 -8.92 -15.62 -9.91
C ALA A 33 -8.75 -15.68 -11.46
N GLY A 34 -7.52 -15.43 -11.94
CA GLY A 34 -7.24 -15.49 -13.39
C GLY A 34 -7.56 -14.23 -14.20
N THR A 35 -7.98 -13.10 -13.58
CA THR A 35 -8.20 -11.83 -14.27
C THR A 35 -6.92 -11.01 -14.54
N GLY A 36 -5.75 -11.54 -14.21
CA GLY A 36 -4.47 -10.94 -14.57
C GLY A 36 -3.97 -9.81 -13.67
N LYS A 37 -4.51 -9.62 -12.44
CA LYS A 37 -4.11 -8.57 -11.50
C LYS A 37 -2.59 -8.48 -11.29
N THR A 38 -1.96 -9.59 -10.93
CA THR A 38 -0.51 -9.65 -10.66
C THR A 38 0.33 -9.35 -11.91
N THR A 39 -0.10 -9.83 -13.08
CA THR A 39 0.56 -9.53 -14.37
C THR A 39 0.44 -8.06 -14.71
N PHE A 40 -0.74 -7.48 -14.55
CA PHE A 40 -0.99 -6.05 -14.75
C PHE A 40 -0.07 -5.22 -13.86
N LEU A 41 -0.03 -5.48 -12.55
CA LEU A 41 0.82 -4.73 -11.62
C LEU A 41 2.32 -4.84 -11.95
N ARG A 42 2.80 -6.02 -12.34
CA ARG A 42 4.20 -6.19 -12.78
C ARG A 42 4.51 -5.37 -14.04
N ASN A 43 3.56 -5.30 -14.97
CA ASN A 43 3.73 -4.49 -16.18
C ASN A 43 3.74 -3.00 -15.84
N VAL A 44 2.79 -2.54 -15.04
CA VAL A 44 2.69 -1.14 -14.62
C VAL A 44 3.94 -0.68 -13.89
N GLN A 45 4.48 -1.48 -12.96
CA GLN A 45 5.72 -1.16 -12.24
C GLN A 45 6.95 -0.98 -13.16
N LYS A 46 6.92 -1.57 -14.35
CA LYS A 46 7.98 -1.41 -15.37
C LYS A 46 7.76 -0.22 -16.30
N MET A 47 6.52 0.21 -16.47
CA MET A 47 6.11 1.25 -17.43
C MET A 47 6.01 2.64 -16.80
N VAL A 48 5.71 2.71 -15.51
CA VAL A 48 5.45 3.97 -14.81
C VAL A 48 6.69 4.38 -14.04
N ASP A 49 7.09 5.64 -14.21
CA ASP A 49 8.21 6.25 -13.49
C ASP A 49 7.76 6.67 -12.08
N LYS A 50 7.49 5.68 -11.24
CA LYS A 50 7.20 5.79 -9.81
C LYS A 50 8.02 4.77 -9.04
N GLN A 51 8.33 5.08 -7.78
CA GLN A 51 9.02 4.18 -6.88
C GLN A 51 8.00 3.33 -6.10
N PHE A 52 8.01 2.02 -6.35
CA PHE A 52 7.04 1.08 -5.79
C PHE A 52 7.63 0.25 -4.65
N ILE A 53 6.84 0.09 -3.58
CA ILE A 53 7.06 -0.94 -2.55
C ILE A 53 5.91 -1.94 -2.68
N THR A 54 6.23 -3.23 -2.77
CA THR A 54 5.22 -4.30 -2.82
C THR A 54 5.27 -5.12 -1.54
N LEU A 55 4.13 -5.25 -0.88
CA LEU A 55 3.99 -5.95 0.40
C LEU A 55 2.84 -6.96 0.34
N ALA A 56 2.94 -8.02 1.15
CA ALA A 56 1.87 -9.02 1.26
C ALA A 56 1.74 -9.53 2.71
N PRO A 57 0.60 -10.14 3.09
CA PRO A 57 0.38 -10.62 4.46
C PRO A 57 1.21 -11.87 4.82
N THR A 58 1.59 -12.68 3.84
CA THR A 58 2.32 -13.94 4.07
C THR A 58 3.63 -14.00 3.30
N GLY A 59 4.61 -14.77 3.81
CA GLY A 59 5.91 -14.92 3.16
C GLY A 59 5.80 -15.47 1.73
N VAL A 60 4.94 -16.46 1.51
CA VAL A 60 4.73 -17.04 0.17
C VAL A 60 4.14 -16.01 -0.79
N ALA A 61 3.12 -15.26 -0.36
CA ALA A 61 2.53 -14.20 -1.18
C ALA A 61 3.54 -13.08 -1.48
N ALA A 62 4.36 -12.70 -0.50
CA ALA A 62 5.40 -11.67 -0.66
C ALA A 62 6.45 -12.10 -1.70
N ILE A 63 6.94 -13.34 -1.64
CA ILE A 63 7.87 -13.90 -2.61
C ILE A 63 7.25 -13.91 -4.03
N LEU A 64 6.00 -14.35 -4.15
CA LEU A 64 5.29 -14.39 -5.44
C LEU A 64 5.05 -12.99 -6.01
N ALA A 65 4.78 -12.01 -5.15
CA ALA A 65 4.62 -10.59 -5.54
C ALA A 65 5.96 -9.90 -5.80
N GLY A 66 7.08 -10.52 -5.41
CA GLY A 66 8.42 -9.96 -5.52
C GLY A 66 8.66 -8.79 -4.54
N GLY A 67 8.12 -8.91 -3.32
CA GLY A 67 8.20 -7.93 -2.25
C GLY A 67 8.53 -8.54 -0.89
N ASP A 68 8.23 -7.81 0.19
CA ASP A 68 8.39 -8.26 1.58
C ASP A 68 7.02 -8.44 2.26
N THR A 69 7.02 -9.03 3.47
CA THR A 69 5.80 -9.11 4.26
C THR A 69 5.54 -7.80 5.00
N ILE A 70 4.25 -7.48 5.18
CA ILE A 70 3.81 -6.28 5.90
C ILE A 70 4.49 -6.18 7.27
N HIS A 71 4.43 -7.27 8.06
CA HIS A 71 4.98 -7.31 9.42
C HIS A 71 6.51 -7.08 9.43
N SER A 72 7.24 -7.68 8.50
CA SER A 72 8.68 -7.48 8.40
C SER A 72 9.01 -6.06 8.01
N PHE A 73 8.41 -5.58 6.93
CA PHE A 73 8.74 -4.27 6.38
C PHE A 73 8.45 -3.14 7.37
N PHE A 74 7.28 -3.15 7.99
CA PHE A 74 6.91 -2.13 8.98
C PHE A 74 7.40 -2.44 10.41
N GLY A 75 7.96 -3.62 10.68
CA GLY A 75 8.37 -4.02 12.02
C GLY A 75 7.19 -4.11 12.99
N LEU A 76 6.02 -4.58 12.51
CA LEU A 76 4.80 -4.74 13.29
C LEU A 76 4.82 -6.05 14.09
N PRO A 77 4.19 -6.09 15.28
CA PRO A 77 4.01 -7.32 16.05
C PRO A 77 3.04 -8.28 15.32
N MET A 78 3.10 -9.56 15.66
CA MET A 78 2.19 -10.59 15.14
C MET A 78 0.83 -10.60 15.84
N GLU A 79 0.76 -9.99 17.01
CA GLU A 79 -0.44 -9.82 17.83
C GLU A 79 -1.35 -8.72 17.25
N VAL A 80 -2.47 -8.44 17.93
CA VAL A 80 -3.33 -7.30 17.59
C VAL A 80 -2.55 -6.00 17.74
N CYS A 81 -2.73 -5.11 16.78
CA CYS A 81 -2.17 -3.76 16.78
C CYS A 81 -3.20 -2.75 17.30
N PRO A 82 -3.22 -2.43 18.61
CA PRO A 82 -4.13 -1.39 19.11
C PRO A 82 -3.89 -0.04 18.46
N PRO A 83 -4.85 0.89 18.54
CA PRO A 83 -4.68 2.26 18.05
C PRO A 83 -3.41 2.91 18.58
N GLY A 84 -2.64 3.56 17.71
CA GLY A 84 -1.35 4.15 18.04
C GLY A 84 -0.16 3.18 17.97
N THR A 85 -0.38 1.94 17.57
CA THR A 85 0.73 1.01 17.29
C THR A 85 1.59 1.55 16.15
N CYS A 86 2.85 1.80 16.45
CA CYS A 86 3.85 2.25 15.50
C CYS A 86 4.87 1.16 15.23
N GLY A 87 5.12 0.87 13.98
CA GLY A 87 6.16 -0.06 13.57
C GLY A 87 7.56 0.43 13.93
N LYS A 88 8.48 -0.51 14.14
CA LYS A 88 9.89 -0.23 14.41
C LYS A 88 10.68 -0.22 13.11
N LEU A 89 10.97 0.96 12.60
CA LEU A 89 11.69 1.16 11.35
C LEU A 89 13.15 1.52 11.62
N ASN A 90 14.06 0.92 10.88
CA ASN A 90 15.46 1.36 10.81
C ASN A 90 15.62 2.55 9.83
N GLU A 91 16.78 3.18 9.84
CA GLU A 91 17.04 4.35 8.98
C GLU A 91 16.89 4.05 7.50
N ALA A 92 17.33 2.89 7.03
CA ALA A 92 17.18 2.48 5.63
C ALA A 92 15.71 2.39 5.21
N ARG A 93 14.83 1.82 6.05
CA ARG A 93 13.39 1.73 5.78
C ARG A 93 12.70 3.09 5.85
N ILE A 94 13.11 3.96 6.78
CA ILE A 94 12.63 5.35 6.83
C ILE A 94 12.98 6.05 5.52
N LEU A 95 14.21 5.90 5.06
CA LEU A 95 14.68 6.47 3.80
C LEU A 95 13.89 5.92 2.60
N THR A 96 13.68 4.61 2.57
CA THR A 96 12.86 3.92 1.57
C THR A 96 11.44 4.50 1.52
N LEU A 97 10.78 4.67 2.67
CA LEU A 97 9.43 5.23 2.75
C LEU A 97 9.39 6.71 2.31
N LEU A 98 10.43 7.47 2.60
CA LEU A 98 10.51 8.87 2.15
C LEU A 98 10.49 8.97 0.62
N HIS A 99 11.19 8.07 -0.07
CA HIS A 99 11.35 8.09 -1.52
C HIS A 99 10.31 7.23 -2.28
N ALA A 100 9.56 6.38 -1.59
CA ALA A 100 8.48 5.63 -2.22
C ALA A 100 7.33 6.55 -2.64
N ASP A 101 6.81 6.34 -3.85
CA ASP A 101 5.60 7.02 -4.34
C ASP A 101 4.36 6.19 -4.04
N THR A 102 4.45 4.88 -4.25
CA THR A 102 3.31 3.97 -4.20
C THR A 102 3.64 2.72 -3.40
N ILE A 103 2.75 2.34 -2.50
CA ILE A 103 2.82 1.08 -1.75
C ILE A 103 1.70 0.17 -2.22
N ILE A 104 2.06 -1.02 -2.71
CA ILE A 104 1.13 -2.06 -3.12
C ILE A 104 1.00 -3.06 -1.97
N ILE A 105 -0.23 -3.31 -1.52
CA ILE A 105 -0.56 -4.34 -0.54
C ILE A 105 -1.34 -5.44 -1.25
N ASP A 106 -0.64 -6.53 -1.61
CA ASP A 106 -1.24 -7.67 -2.31
C ASP A 106 -1.90 -8.65 -1.32
N GLU A 107 -2.81 -9.48 -1.82
CA GLU A 107 -3.63 -10.43 -1.03
C GLU A 107 -4.31 -9.79 0.18
N VAL A 108 -4.86 -8.58 -0.03
CA VAL A 108 -5.42 -7.75 1.05
C VAL A 108 -6.65 -8.35 1.73
N SER A 109 -7.31 -9.34 1.12
CA SER A 109 -8.43 -10.07 1.74
C SER A 109 -8.04 -10.71 3.08
N MET A 110 -6.76 -11.05 3.26
CA MET A 110 -6.22 -11.66 4.47
C MET A 110 -5.66 -10.64 5.47
N VAL A 111 -5.69 -9.34 5.16
CA VAL A 111 -5.14 -8.28 6.02
C VAL A 111 -6.21 -7.76 6.96
N ARG A 112 -5.93 -7.79 8.26
CA ARG A 112 -6.83 -7.26 9.30
C ARG A 112 -6.82 -5.71 9.27
N CYS A 113 -7.94 -5.12 9.69
CA CYS A 113 -8.09 -3.66 9.77
C CYS A 113 -7.10 -2.99 10.73
N ASP A 114 -6.74 -3.65 11.84
CA ASP A 114 -5.76 -3.13 12.80
C ASP A 114 -4.35 -3.01 12.19
N ILE A 115 -3.96 -3.95 11.32
CA ILE A 115 -2.69 -3.88 10.58
C ILE A 115 -2.69 -2.67 9.64
N VAL A 116 -3.82 -2.40 8.96
CA VAL A 116 -3.94 -1.24 8.07
C VAL A 116 -3.84 0.07 8.84
N ASP A 117 -4.49 0.16 10.01
CA ASP A 117 -4.37 1.34 10.88
C ASP A 117 -2.95 1.52 11.44
N ALA A 118 -2.25 0.41 11.76
CA ALA A 118 -0.86 0.46 12.19
C ALA A 118 0.09 0.91 11.05
N ILE A 119 -0.17 0.49 9.81
CA ILE A 119 0.55 1.00 8.61
C ILE A 119 0.32 2.51 8.47
N ASP A 120 -0.93 2.96 8.51
CA ASP A 120 -1.28 4.39 8.42
C ASP A 120 -0.58 5.21 9.50
N TYR A 121 -0.70 4.78 10.76
CA TYR A 121 -0.09 5.48 11.89
C TYR A 121 1.45 5.53 11.77
N THR A 122 2.08 4.42 11.36
CA THR A 122 3.53 4.35 11.15
C THR A 122 3.97 5.31 10.05
N LEU A 123 3.26 5.34 8.91
CA LEU A 123 3.55 6.24 7.80
C LEU A 123 3.36 7.70 8.20
N ARG A 124 2.26 8.05 8.84
CA ARG A 124 2.02 9.43 9.31
C ARG A 124 3.08 9.91 10.28
N LYS A 125 3.45 9.06 11.25
CA LYS A 125 4.48 9.38 12.24
C LYS A 125 5.86 9.52 11.58
N THR A 126 6.23 8.58 10.70
CA THR A 126 7.53 8.60 10.02
C THR A 126 7.68 9.77 9.07
N LEU A 127 6.63 10.08 8.30
CA LEU A 127 6.62 11.16 7.32
C LEU A 127 6.18 12.51 7.93
N ARG A 128 5.84 12.50 9.22
CA ARG A 128 5.42 13.69 9.99
C ARG A 128 4.30 14.48 9.30
N THR A 129 3.23 13.80 8.95
CA THR A 129 2.05 14.39 8.30
C THR A 129 0.78 13.80 8.86
N THR A 130 -0.32 14.57 8.82
CA THR A 130 -1.66 14.12 9.19
C THR A 130 -2.43 13.47 8.04
N LEU A 131 -1.86 13.49 6.83
CA LEU A 131 -2.48 12.86 5.66
C LEU A 131 -2.57 11.35 5.84
N PRO A 132 -3.69 10.73 5.44
CA PRO A 132 -3.81 9.28 5.43
C PRO A 132 -2.64 8.62 4.70
N PHE A 133 -2.09 7.58 5.32
CA PHE A 133 -0.92 6.84 4.84
C PHE A 133 0.31 7.72 4.54
N GLY A 134 0.45 8.84 5.26
CA GLY A 134 1.56 9.75 5.03
C GLY A 134 1.53 10.47 3.69
N GLY A 135 0.37 10.56 3.04
CA GLY A 135 0.21 11.12 1.70
C GLY A 135 0.67 10.22 0.56
N LYS A 136 1.12 8.99 0.84
CA LYS A 136 1.52 8.01 -0.17
C LYS A 136 0.29 7.40 -0.87
N GLN A 137 0.45 7.04 -2.14
CA GLN A 137 -0.54 6.24 -2.85
C GLN A 137 -0.51 4.80 -2.34
N ILE A 138 -1.64 4.28 -1.87
CA ILE A 138 -1.78 2.88 -1.47
C ILE A 138 -2.68 2.16 -2.48
N ILE A 139 -2.17 1.06 -3.04
CA ILE A 139 -2.94 0.17 -3.90
C ILE A 139 -3.22 -1.11 -3.12
N PHE A 140 -4.46 -1.25 -2.66
CA PHE A 140 -4.92 -2.48 -2.04
C PHE A 140 -5.32 -3.47 -3.14
N VAL A 141 -4.75 -4.68 -3.13
CA VAL A 141 -4.96 -5.68 -4.19
C VAL A 141 -5.45 -6.99 -3.58
N GLY A 142 -6.53 -7.55 -4.12
CA GLY A 142 -7.04 -8.84 -3.64
C GLY A 142 -8.45 -9.11 -4.12
N ASP A 143 -8.97 -10.26 -3.74
CA ASP A 143 -10.37 -10.66 -3.99
C ASP A 143 -11.06 -10.88 -2.64
N MET A 144 -11.98 -9.98 -2.28
CA MET A 144 -12.67 -10.03 -0.97
C MET A 144 -13.56 -11.25 -0.79
N PHE A 145 -13.92 -11.93 -1.90
CA PHE A 145 -14.68 -13.16 -1.85
C PHE A 145 -13.83 -14.39 -1.54
N GLN A 146 -12.49 -14.23 -1.48
CA GLN A 146 -11.59 -15.25 -1.00
C GLN A 146 -11.57 -15.28 0.53
N LEU A 147 -10.53 -15.88 1.12
CA LEU A 147 -10.48 -16.11 2.56
C LEU A 147 -10.37 -14.80 3.34
N PRO A 148 -11.16 -14.64 4.41
CA PRO A 148 -11.09 -13.48 5.30
C PRO A 148 -9.82 -13.51 6.16
N PRO A 149 -9.48 -12.39 6.81
CA PRO A 149 -8.42 -12.35 7.80
C PRO A 149 -8.76 -13.25 9.00
N ILE A 150 -7.74 -13.86 9.58
CA ILE A 150 -7.91 -14.75 10.73
C ILE A 150 -7.74 -13.93 12.01
N VAL A 151 -8.75 -13.97 12.88
CA VAL A 151 -8.71 -13.46 14.26
C VAL A 151 -9.06 -14.61 15.18
N ARG A 152 -8.23 -14.85 16.21
CA ARG A 152 -8.44 -15.94 17.16
C ARG A 152 -9.60 -15.62 18.08
N GLN A 153 -10.46 -16.60 18.34
CA GLN A 153 -11.55 -16.46 19.30
C GLN A 153 -11.01 -16.23 20.71
N GLY A 154 -11.78 -15.52 21.53
CA GLY A 154 -11.39 -15.12 22.89
C GLY A 154 -10.79 -13.71 22.92
N ALA A 155 -9.78 -13.49 23.74
CA ALA A 155 -9.23 -12.15 24.04
C ALA A 155 -8.82 -11.33 22.80
N GLU A 156 -8.32 -11.98 21.76
CA GLU A 156 -7.94 -11.29 20.51
C GLU A 156 -9.18 -10.75 19.79
N TRP A 157 -10.22 -11.58 19.69
CA TRP A 157 -11.48 -11.19 19.06
C TRP A 157 -12.19 -10.09 19.85
N GLU A 158 -12.25 -10.24 21.18
CA GLU A 158 -12.87 -9.26 22.09
C GLU A 158 -12.21 -7.90 21.96
N LEU A 159 -10.86 -7.85 21.99
CA LEU A 159 -10.10 -6.63 21.82
C LEU A 159 -10.37 -5.97 20.45
N MET A 160 -10.39 -6.75 19.37
CA MET A 160 -10.68 -6.24 18.03
C MET A 160 -12.13 -5.72 17.93
N HIS A 161 -13.07 -6.44 18.55
CA HIS A 161 -14.46 -6.03 18.59
C HIS A 161 -14.66 -4.70 19.35
N ASP A 162 -13.98 -4.54 20.47
CA ASP A 162 -14.04 -3.32 21.29
C ASP A 162 -13.47 -2.11 20.55
N ILE A 163 -12.40 -2.30 19.76
CA ILE A 163 -11.77 -1.20 18.98
C ILE A 163 -12.62 -0.82 17.78
N TYR A 164 -13.09 -1.78 17.00
CA TYR A 164 -13.69 -1.53 15.69
C TYR A 164 -15.21 -1.58 15.67
N GLN A 165 -15.85 -2.02 16.75
CA GLN A 165 -17.31 -2.16 16.91
C GLN A 165 -17.94 -2.96 15.76
N THR A 166 -17.27 -4.05 15.35
CA THR A 166 -17.69 -4.94 14.26
C THR A 166 -17.29 -6.38 14.58
N ASN A 167 -17.97 -7.34 13.97
CA ASN A 167 -17.62 -8.75 14.00
C ASN A 167 -16.71 -9.15 12.85
N GLU A 168 -16.47 -8.25 11.91
CA GLU A 168 -15.75 -8.50 10.68
C GLU A 168 -14.55 -7.54 10.57
N PHE A 169 -13.36 -8.09 10.49
CA PHE A 169 -12.11 -7.33 10.62
C PHE A 169 -11.38 -7.16 9.28
N PHE A 170 -12.14 -7.00 8.19
CA PHE A 170 -11.60 -6.75 6.86
C PHE A 170 -10.80 -5.45 6.79
N PHE A 171 -9.84 -5.39 5.90
CA PHE A 171 -8.96 -4.23 5.73
C PHE A 171 -9.72 -2.89 5.59
N TYR A 172 -10.86 -2.90 4.89
CA TYR A 172 -11.68 -1.69 4.68
C TYR A 172 -12.44 -1.20 5.91
N LYS A 173 -12.43 -1.96 7.01
CA LYS A 173 -12.94 -1.53 8.33
C LYS A 173 -11.94 -0.68 9.10
N ALA A 174 -10.70 -0.57 8.62
CA ALA A 174 -9.69 0.29 9.21
C ALA A 174 -10.17 1.75 9.30
N ASN A 175 -9.85 2.42 10.41
CA ASN A 175 -10.24 3.81 10.63
C ASN A 175 -9.59 4.74 9.61
N ALA A 176 -8.36 4.45 9.20
CA ALA A 176 -7.67 5.16 8.12
C ALA A 176 -8.48 5.17 6.82
N ILE A 177 -9.08 4.03 6.46
CA ILE A 177 -9.87 3.90 5.23
C ILE A 177 -11.26 4.55 5.36
N LYS A 178 -11.89 4.48 6.55
CA LYS A 178 -13.17 5.16 6.78
C LYS A 178 -13.12 6.65 6.48
N ASN A 179 -11.94 7.26 6.65
CA ASN A 179 -11.69 8.68 6.42
C ASN A 179 -11.23 9.01 4.99
N MET A 180 -11.12 8.01 4.12
CA MET A 180 -10.76 8.17 2.72
C MET A 180 -11.96 7.86 1.80
N ARG A 181 -11.96 8.48 0.63
CA ARG A 181 -12.81 8.05 -0.48
C ARG A 181 -11.94 7.15 -1.37
N MET A 182 -12.18 5.84 -1.28
CA MET A 182 -11.40 4.87 -2.03
C MET A 182 -12.22 4.35 -3.21
N VAL A 183 -11.78 4.64 -4.43
CA VAL A 183 -12.36 4.02 -5.63
C VAL A 183 -12.01 2.54 -5.69
N LYS A 184 -12.86 1.76 -6.35
CA LYS A 184 -12.76 0.30 -6.39
C LYS A 184 -12.89 -0.17 -7.82
N ILE A 185 -11.82 -0.79 -8.35
CA ILE A 185 -11.79 -1.30 -9.71
C ILE A 185 -11.77 -2.82 -9.67
N GLU A 186 -12.75 -3.45 -10.30
CA GLU A 186 -12.81 -4.91 -10.46
C GLU A 186 -12.48 -5.29 -11.90
N PHE A 187 -11.41 -6.07 -12.10
CA PHE A 187 -11.12 -6.70 -13.37
C PHE A 187 -12.12 -7.82 -13.66
N GLN A 188 -12.88 -7.66 -14.72
CA GLN A 188 -13.95 -8.58 -15.10
C GLN A 188 -13.51 -9.62 -16.13
N LYS A 189 -12.57 -9.27 -17.04
CA LYS A 189 -12.08 -10.16 -18.09
C LYS A 189 -11.22 -11.28 -17.49
N VAL A 190 -11.63 -12.51 -17.69
CA VAL A 190 -10.90 -13.70 -17.23
C VAL A 190 -10.02 -14.21 -18.37
N TYR A 191 -8.75 -14.48 -18.08
CA TYR A 191 -7.77 -14.97 -19.06
C TYR A 191 -7.44 -16.47 -18.90
N ARG A 192 -7.96 -17.12 -17.85
CA ARG A 192 -7.55 -18.49 -17.46
C ARG A 192 -8.55 -19.60 -17.74
N GLN A 193 -9.84 -19.30 -17.88
CA GLN A 193 -10.92 -20.30 -17.81
C GLN A 193 -11.94 -20.15 -18.94
N ASP A 194 -11.51 -19.70 -20.13
CA ASP A 194 -12.43 -19.44 -21.25
C ASP A 194 -13.17 -20.68 -21.78
N ASP A 195 -12.73 -21.91 -21.40
CA ASP A 195 -13.21 -23.15 -22.03
C ASP A 195 -14.44 -23.79 -21.35
N ASP A 196 -14.77 -23.46 -20.07
CA ASP A 196 -15.88 -24.06 -19.31
C ASP A 196 -16.86 -23.00 -18.77
N LYS A 197 -17.73 -22.52 -19.65
CA LYS A 197 -18.73 -21.50 -19.29
C LYS A 197 -19.71 -21.94 -18.20
N GLN A 198 -20.03 -23.23 -18.14
CA GLN A 198 -20.93 -23.77 -17.10
C GLN A 198 -20.27 -23.68 -15.72
N PHE A 199 -19.01 -24.10 -15.64
CA PHE A 199 -18.27 -24.03 -14.39
C PHE A 199 -18.02 -22.58 -13.93
N LEU A 200 -17.70 -21.68 -14.87
CA LEU A 200 -17.60 -20.25 -14.57
C LEU A 200 -18.89 -19.69 -13.99
N HIS A 201 -20.03 -20.08 -14.50
CA HIS A 201 -21.32 -19.66 -13.97
C HIS A 201 -21.56 -20.21 -12.54
N ILE A 202 -21.20 -21.48 -12.29
CA ILE A 202 -21.26 -22.07 -10.93
C ILE A 202 -20.35 -21.29 -9.97
N LEU A 203 -19.09 -21.01 -10.37
CA LEU A 203 -18.14 -20.23 -9.57
C LEU A 203 -18.68 -18.86 -9.21
N GLU A 204 -19.32 -18.17 -10.16
CA GLU A 204 -19.91 -16.87 -9.91
C GLU A 204 -21.09 -16.94 -8.93
N ASN A 205 -21.94 -17.93 -9.09
CA ASN A 205 -23.06 -18.11 -8.17
C ASN A 205 -22.59 -18.47 -6.75
N VAL A 206 -21.54 -19.28 -6.61
CA VAL A 206 -20.89 -19.56 -5.32
C VAL A 206 -20.29 -18.28 -4.73
N ARG A 207 -19.54 -17.52 -5.53
CA ARG A 207 -18.94 -16.25 -5.13
C ARG A 207 -19.96 -15.25 -4.61
N MET A 208 -21.06 -15.08 -5.33
CA MET A 208 -22.10 -14.11 -5.04
C MET A 208 -23.18 -14.60 -4.07
N ASN A 209 -23.01 -15.79 -3.48
CA ASN A 209 -24.02 -16.43 -2.62
C ASN A 209 -25.42 -16.57 -3.31
N LYS A 210 -25.40 -16.89 -4.61
CA LYS A 210 -26.60 -17.09 -5.47
C LYS A 210 -26.70 -18.50 -5.99
N VAL A 211 -26.23 -19.47 -5.20
CA VAL A 211 -26.20 -20.88 -5.59
C VAL A 211 -27.61 -21.42 -5.76
N THR A 212 -27.88 -22.02 -6.91
CA THR A 212 -29.14 -22.65 -7.24
C THR A 212 -29.10 -24.17 -6.93
N PRO A 213 -30.27 -24.84 -6.77
CA PRO A 213 -30.30 -26.30 -6.65
C PRO A 213 -29.63 -27.02 -7.82
N GLU A 214 -29.71 -26.46 -9.03
CA GLU A 214 -29.02 -26.97 -10.21
C GLU A 214 -27.50 -26.90 -10.08
N ASN A 215 -26.97 -25.77 -9.55
CA ASN A 215 -25.52 -25.64 -9.30
C ASN A 215 -25.04 -26.72 -8.33
N ILE A 216 -25.76 -26.94 -7.23
CA ILE A 216 -25.45 -27.99 -6.25
C ILE A 216 -25.51 -29.39 -6.90
N MET A 217 -26.57 -29.67 -7.68
CA MET A 217 -26.70 -30.95 -8.38
C MET A 217 -25.53 -31.17 -9.33
N ASN A 218 -25.13 -30.16 -10.10
CA ASN A 218 -23.98 -30.26 -11.03
C ASN A 218 -22.65 -30.48 -10.29
N LEU A 219 -22.42 -29.82 -9.17
CA LEU A 219 -21.27 -30.07 -8.32
C LEU A 219 -21.32 -31.49 -7.73
N ASN A 220 -22.45 -31.94 -7.22
CA ASN A 220 -22.57 -33.25 -6.55
C ASN A 220 -22.49 -34.45 -7.52
N ARG A 221 -22.68 -34.21 -8.83
CA ARG A 221 -22.30 -35.23 -9.84
C ARG A 221 -20.81 -35.55 -9.83
N ARG A 222 -19.99 -34.70 -9.21
CA ARG A 222 -18.54 -34.87 -9.04
C ARG A 222 -18.15 -35.60 -7.76
N VAL A 223 -19.12 -36.14 -7.01
CA VAL A 223 -18.88 -37.02 -5.85
C VAL A 223 -18.47 -38.39 -6.38
N VAL A 224 -17.24 -38.45 -6.86
CA VAL A 224 -16.60 -39.64 -7.41
C VAL A 224 -15.17 -39.73 -6.93
N GLN A 225 -14.65 -40.94 -6.79
CA GLN A 225 -13.24 -41.14 -6.44
C GLN A 225 -12.37 -41.04 -7.69
N PRO A 226 -11.20 -40.40 -7.62
CA PRO A 226 -10.23 -40.43 -8.71
C PRO A 226 -9.79 -41.86 -9.00
N GLU A 227 -9.70 -42.23 -10.28
CA GLU A 227 -9.19 -43.53 -10.75
C GLU A 227 -7.75 -43.40 -11.27
N ALA A 228 -7.06 -44.51 -11.49
CA ALA A 228 -5.70 -44.50 -12.02
C ALA A 228 -5.58 -43.78 -13.38
N LYS A 229 -6.64 -43.85 -14.21
CA LYS A 229 -6.71 -43.11 -15.50
C LYS A 229 -6.73 -41.60 -15.36
N ASP A 230 -7.07 -41.09 -14.17
CA ASP A 230 -7.11 -39.64 -13.92
C ASP A 230 -5.72 -39.00 -13.69
N GLY A 231 -4.68 -39.84 -13.58
CA GLY A 231 -3.32 -39.41 -13.33
C GLY A 231 -3.13 -38.84 -11.92
N MET A 232 -2.30 -37.83 -11.78
CA MET A 232 -2.05 -37.20 -10.49
C MET A 232 -3.18 -36.24 -10.12
N VAL A 233 -3.78 -36.46 -8.95
CA VAL A 233 -4.84 -35.64 -8.38
C VAL A 233 -4.36 -35.11 -7.02
N ILE A 234 -4.52 -33.84 -6.76
CA ILE A 234 -4.20 -33.24 -5.46
C ILE A 234 -5.46 -33.11 -4.60
N THR A 235 -5.36 -33.41 -3.31
CA THR A 235 -6.47 -33.26 -2.36
C THR A 235 -6.38 -31.91 -1.67
N LEU A 236 -7.44 -31.10 -1.76
CA LEU A 236 -7.60 -29.88 -0.96
C LEU A 236 -8.40 -30.20 0.31
N THR A 237 -7.92 -29.70 1.45
CA THR A 237 -8.58 -29.89 2.75
C THR A 237 -8.66 -28.59 3.53
N SER A 238 -9.60 -28.50 4.46
CA SER A 238 -9.77 -27.31 5.33
C SER A 238 -8.74 -27.25 6.46
N LEU A 239 -8.08 -28.35 6.85
CA LEU A 239 -7.20 -28.45 8.01
C LEU A 239 -5.76 -28.85 7.62
N ASN A 240 -4.77 -28.16 8.22
CA ASN A 240 -3.34 -28.49 8.03
C ASN A 240 -3.02 -29.92 8.52
N LYS A 241 -3.61 -30.33 9.64
CA LYS A 241 -3.39 -31.67 10.22
C LYS A 241 -3.78 -32.75 9.20
N THR A 242 -4.96 -32.63 8.60
CA THR A 242 -5.44 -33.62 7.60
C THR A 242 -4.53 -33.67 6.37
N ALA A 243 -4.05 -32.51 5.90
CA ALA A 243 -3.10 -32.49 4.76
C ALA A 243 -1.78 -33.19 5.12
N SER A 244 -1.23 -32.93 6.29
CA SER A 244 -0.01 -33.60 6.77
C SER A 244 -0.19 -35.11 6.93
N GLU A 245 -1.29 -35.52 7.53
CA GLU A 245 -1.61 -36.99 7.71
C GLU A 245 -1.70 -37.71 6.37
N ILE A 246 -2.37 -37.12 5.38
CA ILE A 246 -2.47 -37.71 4.02
C ILE A 246 -1.07 -37.81 3.39
N ASN A 247 -0.28 -36.73 3.42
CA ASN A 247 1.05 -36.75 2.80
C ASN A 247 1.99 -37.72 3.48
N HIS A 248 2.01 -37.77 4.81
CA HIS A 248 2.84 -38.73 5.56
C HIS A 248 2.44 -40.15 5.29
N LYS A 249 1.14 -40.45 5.30
CA LYS A 249 0.65 -41.80 5.02
C LYS A 249 1.04 -42.22 3.61
N CYS A 250 0.75 -41.43 2.60
CA CYS A 250 1.07 -41.74 1.21
C CYS A 250 2.58 -41.92 0.98
N LEU A 251 3.43 -41.12 1.67
CA LEU A 251 4.88 -41.31 1.58
C LEU A 251 5.34 -42.57 2.27
N SER A 252 4.79 -42.93 3.44
CA SER A 252 5.13 -44.16 4.18
C SER A 252 4.71 -45.40 3.45
N ASP A 253 3.56 -45.37 2.75
CA ASP A 253 3.02 -46.49 2.00
C ASP A 253 3.85 -46.83 0.74
N ILE A 254 4.80 -46.01 0.34
CA ILE A 254 5.72 -46.30 -0.75
C ILE A 254 6.88 -47.17 -0.24
N ASP A 255 6.98 -48.38 -0.79
CA ASP A 255 8.09 -49.32 -0.52
C ASP A 255 9.31 -48.95 -1.39
N ALA A 256 10.03 -47.91 -1.01
CA ALA A 256 11.25 -47.43 -1.65
C ALA A 256 12.13 -46.72 -0.63
N GLU A 257 13.45 -46.65 -0.94
CA GLU A 257 14.42 -45.90 -0.13
C GLU A 257 14.05 -44.42 -0.04
N GLU A 258 14.17 -43.84 1.16
CA GLU A 258 13.93 -42.43 1.41
C GLU A 258 15.20 -41.60 1.24
N PHE A 259 15.11 -40.54 0.46
CA PHE A 259 16.16 -39.56 0.25
C PHE A 259 15.75 -38.25 0.96
N VAL A 260 16.70 -37.62 1.63
CA VAL A 260 16.52 -36.34 2.28
C VAL A 260 17.44 -35.32 1.61
N TYR A 261 16.85 -34.27 1.08
CA TYR A 261 17.58 -33.15 0.44
C TYR A 261 17.51 -31.96 1.39
N GLU A 262 18.68 -31.56 1.90
CA GLU A 262 18.80 -30.42 2.82
C GLU A 262 18.92 -29.14 2.05
N GLY A 263 18.07 -28.16 2.34
CA GLY A 263 18.14 -26.80 1.79
C GLY A 263 19.21 -25.98 2.47
N THR A 264 19.70 -24.98 1.76
CA THR A 264 20.74 -24.08 2.28
C THR A 264 20.16 -22.68 2.48
N VAL A 265 20.35 -22.14 3.67
CA VAL A 265 20.00 -20.75 4.02
C VAL A 265 21.29 -19.94 4.13
N SER A 266 21.35 -18.80 3.45
CA SER A 266 22.41 -17.83 3.57
C SER A 266 21.86 -16.44 3.88
N GLY A 267 22.58 -15.65 4.67
CA GLY A 267 22.14 -14.32 5.08
C GLY A 267 20.91 -14.33 6.01
N LYS A 268 20.08 -13.29 5.92
CA LYS A 268 18.88 -13.13 6.75
C LYS A 268 17.65 -13.68 6.01
N PHE A 269 17.36 -14.94 6.18
CA PHE A 269 16.14 -15.57 5.69
C PHE A 269 15.39 -16.21 6.87
N ASP A 270 14.11 -15.87 7.05
CA ASP A 270 13.31 -16.35 8.18
C ASP A 270 12.86 -17.80 7.94
N ASP A 271 13.23 -18.71 8.83
CA ASP A 271 12.87 -20.14 8.76
C ASP A 271 11.35 -20.39 8.70
N LYS A 272 10.55 -19.49 9.26
CA LYS A 272 9.07 -19.57 9.21
C LYS A 272 8.49 -19.19 7.84
N ARG A 273 9.31 -18.69 6.94
CA ARG A 273 8.91 -18.20 5.62
C ARG A 273 9.42 -19.06 4.47
N LEU A 274 10.00 -20.21 4.77
CA LEU A 274 10.51 -21.11 3.75
C LEU A 274 9.39 -21.52 2.77
N PRO A 275 9.57 -21.34 1.47
CA PRO A 275 8.56 -21.68 0.47
C PRO A 275 8.39 -23.19 0.29
N VAL A 276 9.39 -23.97 0.66
CA VAL A 276 9.43 -25.42 0.71
C VAL A 276 10.12 -25.89 1.98
N ASP A 277 10.01 -27.17 2.30
CA ASP A 277 10.61 -27.73 3.50
C ASP A 277 12.15 -27.64 3.45
N LEU A 278 12.78 -27.28 4.58
CA LEU A 278 14.24 -27.23 4.69
C LEU A 278 14.83 -28.62 4.40
N ASN A 279 14.25 -29.64 4.98
CA ASN A 279 14.58 -31.05 4.73
C ASN A 279 13.47 -31.66 3.88
N LEU A 280 13.73 -31.80 2.60
CA LEU A 280 12.77 -32.37 1.65
C LEU A 280 12.92 -33.89 1.61
N HIS A 281 11.94 -34.59 2.18
CA HIS A 281 11.86 -36.06 2.25
C HIS A 281 11.13 -36.61 1.02
N LEU A 282 11.79 -37.42 0.22
CA LEU A 282 11.23 -37.99 -1.00
C LEU A 282 11.55 -39.48 -1.14
N LYS A 283 10.63 -40.21 -1.81
CA LYS A 283 10.83 -41.55 -2.29
C LYS A 283 10.51 -41.65 -3.79
N VAL A 284 11.13 -42.57 -4.52
CA VAL A 284 10.72 -42.83 -5.91
C VAL A 284 9.25 -43.28 -5.92
N GLY A 285 8.44 -42.66 -6.76
CA GLY A 285 6.99 -42.84 -6.78
C GLY A 285 6.21 -41.74 -6.05
N ALA A 286 6.87 -40.86 -5.27
CA ALA A 286 6.20 -39.76 -4.55
C ALA A 286 5.55 -38.76 -5.50
N GLN A 287 4.34 -38.32 -5.15
CA GLN A 287 3.66 -37.21 -5.82
C GLN A 287 4.13 -35.90 -5.21
N VAL A 288 4.66 -35.06 -6.07
CA VAL A 288 5.18 -33.73 -5.71
C VAL A 288 4.52 -32.64 -6.53
N MET A 289 4.69 -31.41 -6.08
CA MET A 289 4.23 -30.22 -6.77
C MET A 289 5.35 -29.20 -6.86
N PHE A 290 5.47 -28.55 -8.01
CA PHE A 290 6.37 -27.44 -8.20
C PHE A 290 5.83 -26.18 -7.48
N THR A 291 6.71 -25.50 -6.77
CA THR A 291 6.39 -24.27 -6.02
C THR A 291 6.82 -22.99 -6.74
N ARG A 292 7.39 -23.14 -7.95
CA ARG A 292 7.86 -22.03 -8.78
C ARG A 292 7.69 -22.32 -10.26
N ASN A 293 7.47 -21.28 -11.06
CA ASN A 293 7.46 -21.39 -12.52
C ASN A 293 8.87 -21.70 -13.04
N ASP A 294 8.97 -22.54 -14.04
CA ASP A 294 10.23 -22.80 -14.73
C ASP A 294 10.58 -21.67 -15.70
N GLN A 295 11.87 -21.33 -15.79
CA GLN A 295 12.34 -20.29 -16.72
C GLN A 295 12.15 -20.71 -18.19
N LEU A 296 12.27 -21.98 -18.48
CA LEU A 296 12.06 -22.56 -19.81
C LEU A 296 10.58 -22.93 -20.09
N LYS A 297 9.66 -22.55 -19.19
CA LYS A 297 8.21 -22.82 -19.29
C LYS A 297 7.82 -24.29 -19.38
N ARG A 298 8.65 -25.21 -18.86
CA ARG A 298 8.38 -26.65 -18.81
C ARG A 298 7.27 -26.99 -17.81
N TRP A 299 7.18 -26.22 -16.72
CA TRP A 299 6.14 -26.32 -15.70
C TRP A 299 5.82 -24.95 -15.08
N ALA A 300 4.68 -24.87 -14.44
CA ALA A 300 4.25 -23.72 -13.66
C ALA A 300 4.16 -24.05 -12.16
N ASN A 301 4.07 -23.02 -11.32
CA ASN A 301 3.73 -23.19 -9.91
C ASN A 301 2.37 -23.91 -9.78
N GLY A 302 2.32 -24.97 -8.98
CA GLY A 302 1.17 -25.84 -8.84
C GLY A 302 1.17 -27.06 -9.77
N THR A 303 2.08 -27.16 -10.74
CA THR A 303 2.17 -28.35 -11.61
C THR A 303 2.55 -29.56 -10.77
N LEU A 304 1.76 -30.64 -10.90
CA LEU A 304 2.01 -31.91 -10.25
C LEU A 304 2.99 -32.74 -11.05
N ALA A 305 3.80 -33.54 -10.34
CA ALA A 305 4.75 -34.45 -10.92
C ALA A 305 4.92 -35.68 -10.04
N LYS A 306 5.37 -36.80 -10.64
CA LYS A 306 5.73 -38.03 -9.94
C LYS A 306 7.24 -38.18 -9.96
N VAL A 307 7.85 -38.44 -8.81
CA VAL A 307 9.28 -38.73 -8.70
C VAL A 307 9.57 -40.09 -9.37
N VAL A 308 10.46 -40.08 -10.36
CA VAL A 308 10.81 -41.30 -11.12
C VAL A 308 12.21 -41.80 -10.84
N LYS A 309 13.13 -40.93 -10.42
CA LYS A 309 14.49 -41.31 -10.03
C LYS A 309 15.03 -40.30 -9.00
N LEU A 310 15.70 -40.83 -8.01
CA LEU A 310 16.44 -40.03 -6.99
C LEU A 310 17.88 -40.50 -6.95
N THR A 311 18.79 -39.55 -6.84
CA THR A 311 20.19 -39.77 -6.50
C THR A 311 20.57 -38.78 -5.39
N LYS A 312 21.79 -38.86 -4.90
CA LYS A 312 22.23 -37.92 -3.85
C LYS A 312 22.11 -36.45 -4.27
N ASP A 313 22.27 -36.15 -5.57
CA ASP A 313 22.40 -34.79 -6.09
C ASP A 313 21.36 -34.44 -7.17
N GLU A 314 20.48 -35.37 -7.54
CA GLU A 314 19.52 -35.13 -8.61
C GLU A 314 18.14 -35.72 -8.29
N ILE A 315 17.12 -34.96 -8.66
CA ILE A 315 15.72 -35.36 -8.61
C ILE A 315 15.17 -35.36 -10.04
N HIS A 316 14.67 -36.49 -10.49
CA HIS A 316 13.97 -36.63 -11.77
C HIS A 316 12.48 -36.87 -11.54
N VAL A 317 11.67 -36.07 -12.23
CA VAL A 317 10.21 -36.15 -12.12
C VAL A 317 9.55 -36.31 -13.49
N CYS A 318 8.41 -37.00 -13.51
CA CYS A 318 7.57 -37.16 -14.68
C CYS A 318 6.27 -36.36 -14.49
N LEU A 319 5.92 -35.51 -15.45
CA LEU A 319 4.67 -34.78 -15.48
C LEU A 319 3.51 -35.64 -15.99
N ASN A 320 2.26 -35.17 -15.82
CA ASN A 320 1.06 -35.85 -16.35
C ASN A 320 1.07 -36.07 -17.87
N ASN A 321 1.82 -35.28 -18.63
CA ASN A 321 1.99 -35.40 -20.07
C ASN A 321 3.04 -36.47 -20.47
N GLY A 322 3.61 -37.20 -19.51
CA GLY A 322 4.64 -38.20 -19.72
C GLY A 322 6.07 -37.70 -19.88
N ASN A 323 6.27 -36.38 -19.92
CA ASN A 323 7.62 -35.82 -20.04
C ASN A 323 8.37 -35.93 -18.71
N THR A 324 9.62 -36.34 -18.78
CA THR A 324 10.52 -36.46 -17.64
C THR A 324 11.55 -35.35 -17.66
N TYR A 325 11.78 -34.74 -16.47
CA TYR A 325 12.73 -33.64 -16.31
C TYR A 325 13.59 -33.83 -15.06
N THR A 326 14.85 -33.44 -15.15
CA THR A 326 15.71 -33.21 -13.99
C THR A 326 15.33 -31.86 -13.40
N VAL A 327 15.06 -31.84 -12.10
CA VAL A 327 14.66 -30.60 -11.38
C VAL A 327 15.92 -29.91 -10.88
N PRO A 328 16.19 -28.67 -11.28
CA PRO A 328 17.30 -27.91 -10.73
C PRO A 328 16.95 -27.33 -9.34
N CYS A 329 17.95 -27.22 -8.46
CA CYS A 329 17.83 -26.39 -7.28
C CYS A 329 17.52 -24.95 -7.69
N THR A 330 16.76 -24.27 -6.85
CA THR A 330 16.31 -22.90 -7.09
C THR A 330 16.50 -22.09 -5.83
N SER A 331 16.89 -20.84 -6.01
CA SER A 331 17.06 -19.90 -4.90
C SER A 331 15.86 -18.96 -4.80
N TRP A 332 15.42 -18.68 -3.58
CA TRP A 332 14.44 -17.66 -3.23
C TRP A 332 15.15 -16.59 -2.41
N ASP A 333 14.98 -15.35 -2.84
CA ASP A 333 15.60 -14.22 -2.19
C ASP A 333 14.65 -13.59 -1.19
N SER A 334 15.16 -13.34 0.00
CA SER A 334 14.57 -12.40 0.95
C SER A 334 15.06 -11.02 0.54
N VAL A 335 14.14 -10.16 0.13
CA VAL A 335 14.48 -8.82 -0.34
C VAL A 335 14.05 -7.78 0.69
N ASP A 336 14.89 -6.79 0.89
CA ASP A 336 14.52 -5.53 1.53
C ASP A 336 14.54 -4.42 0.49
N PHE A 337 13.90 -3.30 0.78
CA PHE A 337 13.92 -2.14 -0.09
C PHE A 337 14.91 -1.13 0.50
N GLU A 338 15.84 -0.67 -0.31
CA GLU A 338 16.82 0.34 0.05
C GLU A 338 16.83 1.47 -0.97
N TYR A 339 17.02 2.71 -0.49
CA TYR A 339 17.19 3.85 -1.37
C TYR A 339 18.66 4.01 -1.78
N ASP A 340 18.91 3.92 -3.06
CA ASP A 340 20.23 4.15 -3.63
C ASP A 340 20.42 5.64 -3.93
N HIS A 341 21.28 6.28 -3.17
CA HIS A 341 21.59 7.71 -3.31
C HIS A 341 22.22 8.07 -4.67
N LYS A 342 22.89 7.13 -5.35
CA LYS A 342 23.54 7.42 -6.63
C LYS A 342 22.56 7.46 -7.80
N SER A 343 21.64 6.52 -7.84
CA SER A 343 20.61 6.45 -8.90
C SER A 343 19.32 7.15 -8.52
N GLN A 344 19.20 7.67 -7.28
CA GLN A 344 17.98 8.28 -6.72
C GLN A 344 16.74 7.39 -6.82
N LYS A 345 16.93 6.07 -6.82
CA LYS A 345 15.86 5.08 -6.98
C LYS A 345 15.85 4.08 -5.85
N LEU A 346 14.66 3.51 -5.60
CA LEU A 346 14.54 2.37 -4.72
C LEU A 346 15.10 1.13 -5.42
N LYS A 347 16.04 0.47 -4.76
CA LYS A 347 16.60 -0.84 -5.16
C LYS A 347 16.08 -1.92 -4.22
N LYS A 348 15.92 -3.12 -4.77
CA LYS A 348 15.72 -4.32 -3.97
C LYS A 348 17.10 -4.87 -3.62
N ASP A 349 17.38 -4.92 -2.32
CA ASP A 349 18.59 -5.55 -1.80
C ASP A 349 18.27 -6.97 -1.31
N VAL A 350 19.09 -7.93 -1.70
CA VAL A 350 18.93 -9.33 -1.29
C VAL A 350 19.61 -9.50 0.07
N THR A 351 18.81 -9.61 1.12
CA THR A 351 19.30 -9.74 2.50
C THR A 351 19.60 -11.17 2.91
N GLY A 352 18.98 -12.12 2.23
CA GLY A 352 19.19 -13.55 2.44
C GLY A 352 18.66 -14.39 1.28
N THR A 353 19.18 -15.60 1.15
CA THR A 353 18.80 -16.52 0.08
C THR A 353 18.56 -17.90 0.66
N PHE A 354 17.45 -18.51 0.31
CA PHE A 354 17.16 -19.91 0.57
C PHE A 354 17.25 -20.70 -0.73
N THR A 355 18.06 -21.75 -0.75
CA THR A 355 18.27 -22.61 -1.93
C THR A 355 17.80 -24.02 -1.62
N GLN A 356 16.89 -24.55 -2.42
CA GLN A 356 16.35 -25.90 -2.32
C GLN A 356 15.75 -26.32 -3.68
N TYR A 357 15.41 -27.57 -3.84
CA TYR A 357 14.56 -28.01 -4.94
C TYR A 357 13.16 -27.42 -4.81
N PRO A 358 12.58 -26.84 -5.89
CA PRO A 358 11.28 -26.18 -5.85
C PRO A 358 10.12 -27.16 -5.82
N LEU A 359 10.20 -28.15 -4.93
CA LEU A 359 9.25 -29.25 -4.80
C LEU A 359 8.71 -29.37 -3.37
N LYS A 360 7.49 -29.83 -3.24
CA LYS A 360 6.93 -30.32 -1.98
C LYS A 360 6.01 -31.50 -2.22
N LEU A 361 5.81 -32.33 -1.19
CA LEU A 361 4.82 -33.40 -1.25
C LEU A 361 3.43 -32.82 -1.54
N ALA A 362 2.69 -33.46 -2.42
CA ALA A 362 1.45 -32.89 -2.95
C ALA A 362 0.34 -33.90 -3.19
N TRP A 363 0.17 -34.88 -2.32
CA TRP A 363 -1.08 -35.65 -2.29
C TRP A 363 -2.20 -34.83 -1.66
N ALA A 364 -1.85 -34.00 -0.66
CA ALA A 364 -2.79 -33.07 -0.06
C ALA A 364 -2.16 -31.73 0.35
N ILE A 365 -2.92 -30.65 0.21
CA ILE A 365 -2.61 -29.32 0.74
C ILE A 365 -3.86 -28.66 1.30
N THR A 366 -3.72 -27.62 2.11
CA THR A 366 -4.88 -26.87 2.56
C THR A 366 -5.41 -25.89 1.51
N ILE A 367 -6.71 -25.60 1.57
CA ILE A 367 -7.36 -24.59 0.74
C ILE A 367 -6.61 -23.24 0.84
N HIS A 368 -6.18 -22.84 2.05
CA HIS A 368 -5.40 -21.62 2.26
C HIS A 368 -4.07 -21.63 1.48
N LYS A 369 -3.31 -22.72 1.56
CA LYS A 369 -2.02 -22.83 0.87
C LYS A 369 -2.16 -22.99 -0.65
N SER A 370 -3.36 -23.33 -1.15
CA SER A 370 -3.65 -23.43 -2.58
C SER A 370 -3.99 -22.08 -3.23
N GLN A 371 -4.11 -21.00 -2.46
CA GLN A 371 -4.36 -19.67 -3.02
C GLN A 371 -3.28 -19.29 -4.06
N GLY A 372 -3.70 -18.70 -5.16
CA GLY A 372 -2.82 -18.36 -6.28
C GLY A 372 -2.45 -19.52 -7.20
N MET A 373 -2.69 -20.79 -6.81
CA MET A 373 -2.40 -21.98 -7.62
C MET A 373 -3.58 -22.37 -8.52
N THR A 374 -3.29 -23.22 -9.53
CA THR A 374 -4.31 -23.76 -10.43
C THR A 374 -3.95 -25.19 -10.78
N PHE A 375 -4.94 -26.08 -10.71
CA PHE A 375 -4.78 -27.51 -10.96
C PHE A 375 -5.67 -27.96 -12.12
N ASP A 376 -5.18 -28.92 -12.90
CA ASP A 376 -6.00 -29.53 -13.92
C ASP A 376 -7.01 -30.50 -13.30
N LYS A 377 -6.59 -31.25 -12.26
CA LYS A 377 -7.45 -32.17 -11.49
C LYS A 377 -7.21 -32.00 -9.99
N MET A 378 -8.26 -31.94 -9.22
CA MET A 378 -8.20 -31.88 -7.77
C MET A 378 -9.37 -32.58 -7.09
N SER A 379 -9.12 -33.14 -5.90
CA SER A 379 -10.15 -33.66 -4.99
C SER A 379 -10.37 -32.71 -3.84
N LEU A 380 -11.63 -32.34 -3.55
CA LEU A 380 -11.97 -31.56 -2.37
C LEU A 380 -12.45 -32.46 -1.24
N ASN A 381 -11.65 -32.53 -0.18
CA ASN A 381 -11.99 -33.30 1.01
C ASN A 381 -12.90 -32.48 1.94
N LEU A 382 -14.16 -32.90 2.01
CA LEU A 382 -15.22 -32.30 2.81
C LEU A 382 -15.48 -33.05 4.13
N SER A 383 -14.58 -33.97 4.57
CA SER A 383 -14.78 -34.80 5.77
C SER A 383 -15.00 -33.95 7.04
N HIS A 384 -14.31 -32.83 7.15
CA HIS A 384 -14.43 -31.88 8.27
C HIS A 384 -15.31 -30.65 7.94
N GLY A 385 -15.97 -30.66 6.78
CA GLY A 385 -16.75 -29.53 6.31
C GLY A 385 -15.92 -28.30 5.94
N LEU A 386 -16.63 -27.24 5.59
CA LEU A 386 -16.06 -25.89 5.35
C LEU A 386 -16.66 -24.96 6.42
N PHE A 387 -15.80 -24.19 7.06
CA PHE A 387 -16.18 -23.40 8.26
C PHE A 387 -15.95 -21.89 8.09
N ALA A 388 -15.26 -21.46 7.05
CA ALA A 388 -15.03 -20.04 6.79
C ALA A 388 -15.72 -19.58 5.50
N ALA A 389 -16.19 -18.36 5.48
CA ALA A 389 -16.73 -17.71 4.31
C ALA A 389 -15.71 -17.76 3.16
N GLY A 390 -16.19 -18.00 1.93
CA GLY A 390 -15.34 -18.04 0.75
C GLY A 390 -14.53 -19.33 0.56
N GLN A 391 -14.45 -20.25 1.53
CA GLN A 391 -13.65 -21.47 1.39
C GLN A 391 -14.05 -22.32 0.19
N LEU A 392 -15.36 -22.50 -0.05
CA LEU A 392 -15.84 -23.23 -1.22
C LEU A 392 -15.43 -22.53 -2.52
N TYR A 393 -15.62 -21.22 -2.59
CA TYR A 393 -15.22 -20.43 -3.76
C TYR A 393 -13.71 -20.56 -4.04
N VAL A 394 -12.87 -20.40 -3.00
CA VAL A 394 -11.42 -20.54 -3.14
C VAL A 394 -11.07 -21.94 -3.62
N ALA A 395 -11.63 -22.99 -3.02
CA ALA A 395 -11.34 -24.37 -3.42
C ALA A 395 -11.73 -24.62 -4.87
N LEU A 396 -12.99 -24.33 -5.25
CA LEU A 396 -13.48 -24.54 -6.61
C LEU A 396 -12.69 -23.72 -7.66
N SER A 397 -12.29 -22.50 -7.30
CA SER A 397 -11.50 -21.65 -8.20
C SER A 397 -10.07 -22.15 -8.43
N ARG A 398 -9.63 -23.23 -7.77
CA ARG A 398 -8.31 -23.86 -7.96
C ARG A 398 -8.29 -24.82 -9.15
N VAL A 399 -9.42 -25.38 -9.56
CA VAL A 399 -9.48 -26.29 -10.70
C VAL A 399 -9.91 -25.54 -11.96
N ARG A 400 -9.43 -25.99 -13.14
CA ARG A 400 -9.69 -25.31 -14.42
C ARG A 400 -11.09 -25.57 -14.96
N THR A 401 -11.57 -26.81 -14.81
CA THR A 401 -12.84 -27.29 -15.37
C THR A 401 -13.62 -28.08 -14.33
N LEU A 402 -14.94 -28.18 -14.51
CA LEU A 402 -15.79 -28.99 -13.67
C LEU A 402 -15.39 -30.45 -13.72
N ASP A 403 -14.95 -30.96 -14.89
CA ASP A 403 -14.52 -32.35 -15.07
C ASP A 403 -13.23 -32.68 -14.29
N GLY A 404 -12.39 -31.72 -14.02
CA GLY A 404 -11.22 -31.90 -13.18
C GLY A 404 -11.51 -31.92 -11.66
N LEU A 405 -12.76 -31.66 -11.26
CA LEU A 405 -13.17 -31.67 -9.85
C LEU A 405 -13.59 -33.05 -9.39
N PHE A 406 -13.10 -33.49 -8.22
CA PHE A 406 -13.57 -34.64 -7.48
C PHE A 406 -14.00 -34.18 -6.08
N LEU A 407 -15.09 -34.73 -5.57
CA LEU A 407 -15.60 -34.41 -4.24
C LEU A 407 -15.63 -35.66 -3.38
N SER A 408 -15.19 -35.56 -2.12
CA SER A 408 -15.27 -36.68 -1.16
C SER A 408 -16.68 -36.91 -0.60
N LYS A 409 -17.50 -35.87 -0.59
CA LYS A 409 -18.92 -35.84 -0.13
C LYS A 409 -19.68 -34.77 -0.88
N ASP A 410 -20.99 -34.78 -0.75
CA ASP A 410 -21.88 -33.76 -1.28
C ASP A 410 -21.53 -32.35 -0.75
N VAL A 411 -21.55 -31.41 -1.65
CA VAL A 411 -21.59 -29.98 -1.33
C VAL A 411 -23.01 -29.65 -0.91
N ILE A 412 -23.14 -29.00 0.24
CA ILE A 412 -24.41 -28.49 0.73
C ILE A 412 -24.48 -26.96 0.53
N PRO A 413 -25.68 -26.38 0.36
CA PRO A 413 -25.82 -24.93 0.13
C PRO A 413 -25.12 -24.07 1.16
N GLN A 414 -25.04 -24.50 2.40
CA GLN A 414 -24.39 -23.79 3.51
C GLN A 414 -22.87 -23.59 3.30
N TYR A 415 -22.21 -24.40 2.48
CA TYR A 415 -20.80 -24.23 2.16
C TYR A 415 -20.56 -23.06 1.20
N ALA A 416 -21.58 -22.68 0.41
CA ALA A 416 -21.54 -21.53 -0.48
C ALA A 416 -21.81 -20.21 0.28
N TYR A 417 -21.26 -20.08 1.50
CA TYR A 417 -21.47 -18.91 2.33
C TYR A 417 -20.52 -17.77 1.95
N THR A 418 -21.08 -16.62 1.65
CA THR A 418 -20.35 -15.35 1.46
C THR A 418 -20.88 -14.32 2.45
N ASN A 419 -19.97 -13.57 3.06
CA ASN A 419 -20.32 -12.56 4.02
C ASN A 419 -21.15 -11.44 3.37
N ARG A 420 -22.27 -11.05 4.00
CA ARG A 420 -23.17 -10.01 3.48
C ARG A 420 -22.50 -8.65 3.38
N GLU A 421 -21.58 -8.33 4.26
CA GLU A 421 -20.83 -7.06 4.23
C GLU A 421 -19.91 -6.99 3.00
N ILE A 422 -19.33 -8.12 2.58
CA ILE A 422 -18.54 -8.19 1.34
C ILE A 422 -19.44 -7.90 0.13
N LEU A 423 -20.65 -8.47 0.08
CA LEU A 423 -21.60 -8.20 -0.99
C LEU A 423 -21.98 -6.71 -1.05
N ALA A 424 -22.25 -6.10 0.12
CA ALA A 424 -22.51 -4.67 0.21
C ALA A 424 -21.29 -3.82 -0.20
N TYR A 425 -20.08 -4.22 0.19
CA TYR A 425 -18.86 -3.53 -0.22
C TYR A 425 -18.59 -3.62 -1.73
N ALA A 426 -18.91 -4.77 -2.32
CA ALA A 426 -18.72 -5.05 -3.74
C ALA A 426 -19.74 -4.32 -4.64
N SER A 427 -20.90 -3.89 -4.11
CA SER A 427 -21.88 -3.13 -4.90
C SER A 427 -21.34 -1.80 -5.44
N GLY A 428 -20.25 -1.29 -4.88
CA GLY A 428 -19.57 -0.07 -5.35
C GLY A 428 -18.35 -0.34 -6.25
N TYR A 429 -18.19 -1.54 -6.81
CA TYR A 429 -17.12 -1.81 -7.77
C TYR A 429 -17.43 -1.18 -9.13
N ASN A 430 -16.40 -0.69 -9.80
CA ASN A 430 -16.48 -0.09 -11.14
C ASN A 430 -17.50 1.06 -11.25
N ASP A 431 -17.63 1.88 -10.22
CA ASP A 431 -18.37 3.14 -10.34
C ASP A 431 -17.57 4.10 -11.23
N GLU A 432 -17.88 4.10 -12.52
CA GLU A 432 -17.15 4.86 -13.55
C GLU A 432 -17.17 6.37 -13.25
N HIS A 433 -18.27 6.88 -12.74
CA HIS A 433 -18.37 8.29 -12.38
C HIS A 433 -17.40 8.67 -11.26
N LEU A 434 -17.31 7.84 -10.21
CA LEU A 434 -16.36 8.04 -9.13
C LEU A 434 -14.91 7.92 -9.60
N ILE A 435 -14.62 6.90 -10.42
CA ILE A 435 -13.27 6.65 -10.93
C ILE A 435 -12.80 7.80 -11.81
N ASN A 436 -13.62 8.22 -12.77
CA ASN A 436 -13.29 9.31 -13.69
C ASN A 436 -13.12 10.64 -12.94
N ASN A 437 -13.98 10.96 -11.98
CA ASN A 437 -13.84 12.15 -11.16
C ASN A 437 -12.53 12.14 -10.35
N GLU A 438 -12.11 10.97 -9.84
CA GLU A 438 -10.86 10.84 -9.10
C GLU A 438 -9.64 11.01 -10.03
N ILE A 439 -9.69 10.43 -11.23
CA ILE A 439 -8.64 10.58 -12.24
C ILE A 439 -8.51 12.06 -12.65
N GLU A 440 -9.60 12.70 -13.02
CA GLU A 440 -9.59 14.11 -13.44
C GLU A 440 -9.10 15.04 -12.33
N SER A 441 -9.55 14.79 -11.11
CA SER A 441 -9.15 15.58 -9.94
C SER A 441 -7.69 15.39 -9.58
N GLY A 442 -7.18 14.17 -9.72
CA GLY A 442 -5.80 13.83 -9.35
C GLY A 442 -4.76 14.21 -10.39
N LYS A 443 -5.10 14.20 -11.68
CA LYS A 443 -4.14 14.45 -12.77
C LYS A 443 -3.47 15.83 -12.70
N ALA A 444 -4.26 16.89 -12.55
CA ALA A 444 -3.74 18.25 -12.54
C ALA A 444 -2.80 18.47 -11.34
N VAL A 445 -3.20 17.99 -10.18
CA VAL A 445 -2.38 18.06 -8.97
C VAL A 445 -1.09 17.26 -9.12
N TYR A 446 -1.19 16.02 -9.61
CA TYR A 446 -0.02 15.15 -9.77
C TYR A 446 0.97 15.72 -10.78
N ALA A 447 0.48 16.27 -11.90
CA ALA A 447 1.31 16.93 -12.90
C ALA A 447 2.08 18.12 -12.33
N ALA A 448 1.42 18.96 -11.53
CA ALA A 448 2.05 20.08 -10.85
C ALA A 448 3.12 19.61 -9.84
N LEU A 449 2.79 18.62 -9.00
CA LEU A 449 3.73 18.08 -8.02
C LEU A 449 4.97 17.43 -8.66
N LYS A 450 4.80 16.74 -9.80
CA LYS A 450 5.91 16.15 -10.56
C LYS A 450 6.88 17.18 -11.11
N GLN A 451 6.38 18.39 -11.40
CA GLN A 451 7.18 19.54 -11.86
C GLN A 451 7.69 20.41 -10.69
N ASN A 452 7.49 19.97 -9.44
CA ASN A 452 7.75 20.78 -8.24
C ASN A 452 7.03 22.11 -8.23
N ASP A 453 5.94 22.25 -9.00
CA ASP A 453 5.06 23.41 -9.01
C ASP A 453 4.01 23.32 -7.89
N TYR A 454 4.47 23.64 -6.69
CA TYR A 454 3.63 23.54 -5.50
C TYR A 454 2.54 24.60 -5.44
N ASP A 455 2.74 25.74 -6.09
CA ASP A 455 1.76 26.81 -6.15
C ASP A 455 0.57 26.40 -6.99
N GLU A 456 0.83 25.80 -8.15
CA GLU A 456 -0.23 25.25 -8.99
C GLU A 456 -0.91 24.02 -8.30
N ALA A 457 -0.15 23.15 -7.65
CA ALA A 457 -0.73 22.05 -6.88
C ALA A 457 -1.67 22.57 -5.76
N ALA A 458 -1.27 23.61 -5.03
CA ALA A 458 -2.11 24.24 -4.00
C ALA A 458 -3.38 24.84 -4.62
N ARG A 459 -3.25 25.54 -5.74
CA ARG A 459 -4.41 26.08 -6.46
C ARG A 459 -5.39 25.00 -6.85
N GLN A 460 -4.90 23.90 -7.44
CA GLN A 460 -5.74 22.78 -7.85
C GLN A 460 -6.46 22.15 -6.64
N TYR A 461 -5.78 21.95 -5.51
CA TYR A 461 -6.42 21.46 -4.30
C TYR A 461 -7.51 22.40 -3.78
N LEU A 462 -7.27 23.71 -3.76
CA LEU A 462 -8.28 24.68 -3.32
C LEU A 462 -9.52 24.66 -4.22
N LEU A 463 -9.34 24.57 -5.53
CA LEU A 463 -10.45 24.43 -6.49
C LEU A 463 -11.23 23.14 -6.26
N LEU A 464 -10.53 22.03 -5.92
CA LEU A 464 -11.16 20.76 -5.55
C LEU A 464 -11.96 20.88 -4.26
N VAL A 465 -11.45 21.57 -3.23
CA VAL A 465 -12.21 21.87 -2.01
C VAL A 465 -13.53 22.53 -2.35
N ASN A 466 -13.48 23.61 -3.14
CA ASN A 466 -14.68 24.36 -3.51
C ASN A 466 -15.67 23.51 -4.32
N ARG A 467 -15.18 22.78 -5.33
CA ARG A 467 -16.02 21.89 -6.16
C ARG A 467 -16.70 20.79 -5.35
N LYS A 468 -15.97 20.14 -4.43
CA LYS A 468 -16.53 19.08 -3.58
C LYS A 468 -17.50 19.63 -2.54
N ALA A 469 -17.22 20.81 -2.00
CA ALA A 469 -18.12 21.51 -1.09
C ALA A 469 -19.45 21.91 -1.76
N LEU A 470 -19.39 22.41 -3.01
CA LEU A 470 -20.58 22.72 -3.81
C LEU A 470 -21.41 21.46 -4.13
N ALA A 471 -20.75 20.32 -4.30
CA ALA A 471 -21.43 19.03 -4.50
C ALA A 471 -21.98 18.41 -3.20
N GLY A 472 -21.82 19.07 -2.04
CA GLY A 472 -22.24 18.56 -0.74
C GLY A 472 -21.38 17.42 -0.18
N ASP A 473 -20.27 17.09 -0.83
CA ASP A 473 -19.35 16.03 -0.39
C ASP A 473 -18.34 16.57 0.64
N ILE A 474 -18.84 16.83 1.86
CA ILE A 474 -18.07 17.43 2.95
C ILE A 474 -16.85 16.60 3.31
N LYS A 475 -16.97 15.26 3.28
CA LYS A 475 -15.87 14.36 3.62
C LYS A 475 -14.70 14.52 2.64
N GLU A 476 -14.98 14.53 1.36
CA GLU A 476 -13.98 14.69 0.33
C GLU A 476 -13.41 16.13 0.32
N ALA A 477 -14.26 17.13 0.49
CA ALA A 477 -13.82 18.51 0.62
C ALA A 477 -12.83 18.69 1.78
N MET A 478 -13.07 18.05 2.93
CA MET A 478 -12.14 18.05 4.08
C MET A 478 -10.81 17.36 3.76
N LEU A 479 -10.84 16.25 3.04
CA LEU A 479 -9.62 15.57 2.61
C LEU A 479 -8.80 16.47 1.67
N GLN A 480 -9.45 17.09 0.70
CA GLN A 480 -8.77 18.02 -0.21
C GLN A 480 -8.27 19.29 0.52
N ALA A 481 -9.02 19.78 1.50
CA ALA A 481 -8.57 20.89 2.35
C ALA A 481 -7.31 20.53 3.14
N LYS A 482 -7.22 19.33 3.70
CA LYS A 482 -6.00 18.84 4.35
C LYS A 482 -4.84 18.73 3.37
N ARG A 483 -5.06 18.20 2.18
CA ARG A 483 -4.04 18.15 1.11
C ARG A 483 -3.61 19.54 0.69
N PHE A 484 -4.55 20.47 0.50
CA PHE A 484 -4.27 21.87 0.25
C PHE A 484 -3.39 22.46 1.33
N LEU A 485 -3.82 22.38 2.57
CA LEU A 485 -3.08 22.86 3.71
C LEU A 485 -1.69 22.20 3.83
N ASP A 486 -1.48 20.96 3.52
CA ASP A 486 -0.18 20.27 3.47
C ASP A 486 0.67 20.69 2.25
N THR A 487 0.08 21.32 1.26
CA THR A 487 0.73 21.67 0.00
C THR A 487 1.05 23.16 -0.11
N VAL A 488 0.19 24.05 0.35
CA VAL A 488 0.36 25.51 0.19
C VAL A 488 1.63 26.03 0.86
N VAL A 489 2.41 26.81 0.14
CA VAL A 489 3.66 27.42 0.63
C VAL A 489 3.45 28.90 0.91
N CYS A 490 3.16 29.66 -0.11
CA CYS A 490 2.75 31.04 -0.03
C CYS A 490 1.36 31.10 -0.64
N ASP A 491 0.40 31.64 0.07
CA ASP A 491 -1.00 31.61 -0.34
C ASP A 491 -1.53 32.97 -0.82
N ASP A 492 -0.70 34.02 -0.82
CA ASP A 492 -1.13 35.38 -1.17
C ASP A 492 -1.72 35.45 -2.60
N PHE A 493 -1.15 34.69 -3.54
CA PHE A 493 -1.65 34.63 -4.92
C PHE A 493 -3.01 33.93 -5.04
N LEU A 494 -3.45 33.21 -4.01
CA LEU A 494 -4.74 32.52 -3.96
C LEU A 494 -5.85 33.39 -3.37
N MET A 495 -5.51 34.53 -2.76
CA MET A 495 -6.52 35.43 -2.21
C MET A 495 -7.42 36.00 -3.31
N GLY A 496 -8.73 35.87 -3.12
CA GLY A 496 -9.72 36.23 -4.14
C GLY A 496 -9.93 35.18 -5.23
N SER A 497 -9.27 34.01 -5.17
CA SER A 497 -9.44 32.92 -6.17
C SER A 497 -10.77 32.18 -6.06
N ILE A 498 -11.48 32.31 -4.96
CA ILE A 498 -12.80 31.72 -4.72
C ILE A 498 -13.85 32.83 -4.87
N GLU A 499 -14.75 32.68 -5.83
CA GLU A 499 -15.79 33.67 -6.06
C GLU A 499 -16.89 33.63 -5.00
N ASN A 500 -17.36 32.43 -4.67
CA ASN A 500 -18.50 32.25 -3.78
C ASN A 500 -18.28 31.09 -2.80
N VAL A 501 -18.64 31.33 -1.55
CA VAL A 501 -18.70 30.28 -0.52
C VAL A 501 -20.08 29.59 -0.57
N PRO A 502 -20.14 28.26 -0.65
CA PRO A 502 -21.41 27.54 -0.67
C PRO A 502 -22.31 27.88 0.53
N THR A 503 -23.54 28.26 0.25
CA THR A 503 -24.50 28.71 1.29
C THR A 503 -24.88 27.57 2.25
N GLU A 504 -24.82 26.33 1.81
CA GLU A 504 -25.06 25.14 2.61
C GLU A 504 -24.01 24.98 3.71
N LEU A 505 -22.74 25.32 3.41
CA LEU A 505 -21.66 25.31 4.41
C LEU A 505 -21.87 26.36 5.49
N LEU A 506 -22.35 27.55 5.11
CA LEU A 506 -22.60 28.66 6.04
C LEU A 506 -23.77 28.37 7.01
N LYS A 507 -24.71 27.51 6.61
CA LYS A 507 -25.85 27.10 7.42
C LYS A 507 -25.58 25.83 8.23
N ALA A 508 -24.50 25.11 7.94
CA ALA A 508 -24.19 23.86 8.60
C ALA A 508 -23.75 24.07 10.06
N ASN A 509 -24.25 23.22 10.95
CA ASN A 509 -23.97 23.33 12.39
C ASN A 509 -22.99 22.24 12.87
N HIS A 510 -22.09 21.78 12.02
CA HIS A 510 -21.03 20.83 12.38
C HIS A 510 -19.66 21.34 11.94
N TRP A 511 -18.65 21.12 12.78
CA TRP A 511 -17.34 21.72 12.64
C TRP A 511 -16.65 21.53 11.28
N PRO A 512 -16.73 20.36 10.58
CA PRO A 512 -16.06 20.23 9.29
C PRO A 512 -16.63 21.18 8.23
N ALA A 513 -17.94 21.33 8.14
CA ALA A 513 -18.55 22.25 7.19
C ALA A 513 -18.27 23.71 7.56
N THR A 514 -18.32 24.05 8.84
CA THR A 514 -17.97 25.39 9.33
C THR A 514 -16.51 25.73 9.03
N PHE A 515 -15.59 24.77 9.21
CA PHE A 515 -14.18 24.95 8.84
C PHE A 515 -14.02 25.17 7.33
N LEU A 516 -14.67 24.36 6.49
CA LEU A 516 -14.62 24.54 5.04
C LEU A 516 -15.17 25.91 4.62
N ALA A 517 -16.25 26.36 5.26
CA ALA A 517 -16.78 27.71 5.05
C ALA A 517 -15.76 28.79 5.43
N ALA A 518 -15.05 28.62 6.56
CA ALA A 518 -14.00 29.53 7.00
C ALA A 518 -12.84 29.58 6.00
N LEU A 519 -12.35 28.42 5.57
CA LEU A 519 -11.27 28.29 4.59
C LEU A 519 -11.63 28.94 3.26
N LEU A 520 -12.79 28.63 2.70
CA LEU A 520 -13.24 29.21 1.43
C LEU A 520 -13.52 30.72 1.56
N SER A 521 -14.01 31.20 2.72
CA SER A 521 -14.18 32.65 2.99
C SER A 521 -12.86 33.38 2.99
N LEU A 522 -11.81 32.79 3.56
CA LEU A 522 -10.45 33.35 3.55
C LEU A 522 -10.00 33.62 2.10
N TYR A 523 -10.08 32.60 1.24
CA TYR A 523 -9.65 32.71 -0.16
C TYR A 523 -10.67 33.38 -1.09
N ALA A 524 -11.86 33.71 -0.57
CA ALA A 524 -12.81 34.63 -1.20
C ALA A 524 -12.56 36.12 -0.82
N GLY A 525 -11.52 36.40 -0.03
CA GLY A 525 -11.22 37.74 0.46
C GLY A 525 -12.18 38.26 1.56
N LYS A 526 -13.01 37.38 2.13
CA LYS A 526 -14.00 37.69 3.18
C LYS A 526 -13.41 37.44 4.56
N TYR A 527 -12.37 38.22 4.95
CA TYR A 527 -11.53 37.92 6.10
C TYR A 527 -12.28 37.94 7.43
N GLU A 528 -13.18 38.92 7.67
CA GLU A 528 -13.99 38.96 8.89
C GLU A 528 -14.95 37.78 9.02
N GLN A 529 -15.52 37.30 7.90
CA GLN A 529 -16.35 36.11 7.88
C GLN A 529 -15.51 34.86 8.16
N ALA A 530 -14.31 34.77 7.58
CA ALA A 530 -13.39 33.66 7.82
C ALA A 530 -12.98 33.59 9.29
N LEU A 531 -12.69 34.75 9.90
CA LEU A 531 -12.34 34.87 11.31
C LEU A 531 -13.46 34.41 12.23
N MET A 532 -14.68 34.92 12.01
CA MET A 532 -15.86 34.51 12.80
C MET A 532 -16.14 33.00 12.72
N LEU A 533 -16.04 32.43 11.54
CA LEU A 533 -16.25 31.00 11.34
C LEU A 533 -15.14 30.16 11.96
N ALA A 534 -13.88 30.58 11.83
CA ALA A 534 -12.74 29.91 12.48
C ALA A 534 -12.89 29.93 14.01
N ASP A 535 -13.28 31.05 14.60
CA ASP A 535 -13.56 31.15 16.04
C ASP A 535 -14.70 30.22 16.46
N THR A 536 -15.75 30.11 15.65
CA THR A 536 -16.85 29.17 15.90
C THR A 536 -16.38 27.72 15.93
N VAL A 537 -15.46 27.34 15.06
CA VAL A 537 -14.84 26.00 15.07
C VAL A 537 -13.99 25.84 16.34
N LEU A 538 -13.12 26.79 16.65
CA LEU A 538 -12.17 26.72 17.77
C LEU A 538 -12.84 26.66 19.14
N GLN A 539 -14.03 27.27 19.30
CA GLN A 539 -14.82 27.15 20.52
C GLN A 539 -15.29 25.72 20.81
N LYS A 540 -15.48 24.88 19.78
CA LYS A 540 -15.97 23.51 19.90
C LYS A 540 -14.90 22.47 19.65
N HIS A 541 -13.92 22.79 18.82
CA HIS A 541 -12.91 21.86 18.35
C HIS A 541 -11.59 22.59 18.11
N LEU A 542 -10.65 22.44 19.03
CA LEU A 542 -9.31 23.02 18.88
C LEU A 542 -8.53 22.20 17.85
N CYS A 543 -8.23 22.78 16.68
CA CYS A 543 -7.48 22.14 15.61
C CYS A 543 -6.57 23.13 14.89
N GLN A 544 -5.46 22.62 14.38
CA GLN A 544 -4.44 23.41 13.68
C GLN A 544 -5.00 24.10 12.44
N GLU A 545 -5.85 23.40 11.71
CA GLU A 545 -6.44 23.89 10.47
C GLU A 545 -7.26 25.19 10.70
N ALA A 546 -8.04 25.25 11.77
CA ALA A 546 -8.84 26.44 12.10
C ALA A 546 -7.96 27.57 12.65
N LEU A 547 -6.92 27.26 13.42
CA LEU A 547 -5.94 28.25 13.88
C LEU A 547 -5.19 28.88 12.70
N TYR A 548 -4.82 28.06 11.68
CA TYR A 548 -4.23 28.58 10.45
C TYR A 548 -5.15 29.61 9.76
N VAL A 549 -6.42 29.25 9.54
CA VAL A 549 -7.38 30.17 8.91
C VAL A 549 -7.54 31.44 9.72
N LYS A 550 -7.62 31.34 11.06
CA LYS A 550 -7.71 32.50 11.97
C LYS A 550 -6.49 33.40 11.86
N SER A 551 -5.30 32.84 11.97
CA SER A 551 -4.04 33.60 11.86
C SER A 551 -3.94 34.32 10.51
N ARG A 552 -4.23 33.62 9.41
CA ARG A 552 -4.20 34.21 8.06
C ARG A 552 -5.25 35.31 7.88
N ALA A 553 -6.46 35.11 8.36
CA ALA A 553 -7.53 36.12 8.27
C ALA A 553 -7.17 37.39 9.04
N LEU A 554 -6.58 37.27 10.24
CA LEU A 554 -6.08 38.38 11.03
C LEU A 554 -4.95 39.13 10.30
N ALA A 555 -3.97 38.41 9.77
CA ALA A 555 -2.86 39.01 9.02
C ALA A 555 -3.36 39.76 7.78
N MET A 556 -4.27 39.16 7.00
CA MET A 556 -4.86 39.81 5.82
C MET A 556 -5.77 41.00 6.14
N SER A 557 -6.24 41.11 7.40
CA SER A 557 -6.98 42.24 7.92
C SER A 557 -6.07 43.32 8.56
N GLY A 558 -4.74 43.13 8.50
CA GLY A 558 -3.75 44.04 9.10
C GLY A 558 -3.61 43.94 10.64
N ARG A 559 -4.21 42.92 11.25
CA ARG A 559 -4.20 42.66 12.71
C ARG A 559 -3.03 41.74 13.08
N TYR A 560 -1.80 42.17 12.80
CA TYR A 560 -0.59 41.35 12.87
C TYR A 560 -0.28 40.85 14.29
N ASN A 561 -0.42 41.68 15.31
CA ASN A 561 -0.16 41.28 16.69
C ASN A 561 -1.07 40.14 17.15
N GLU A 562 -2.34 40.21 16.79
CA GLU A 562 -3.30 39.15 17.11
C GLU A 562 -3.02 37.87 16.30
N ALA A 563 -2.56 38.00 15.06
CA ALA A 563 -2.10 36.84 14.27
C ALA A 563 -0.91 36.15 14.95
N ASP A 564 0.02 36.91 15.51
CA ASP A 564 1.16 36.37 16.25
C ASP A 564 0.74 35.64 17.53
N GLU A 565 -0.21 36.19 18.28
CA GLU A 565 -0.77 35.50 19.46
C GLU A 565 -1.36 34.12 19.08
N VAL A 566 -2.06 34.06 17.95
CA VAL A 566 -2.58 32.79 17.43
C VAL A 566 -1.44 31.85 17.01
N ASN A 567 -0.36 32.36 16.43
CA ASN A 567 0.80 31.57 16.04
C ASN A 567 1.54 31.00 17.26
N VAL A 568 1.69 31.82 18.34
CA VAL A 568 2.25 31.37 19.62
C VAL A 568 1.36 30.25 20.20
N LEU A 569 0.05 30.48 20.23
CA LEU A 569 -0.90 29.46 20.70
C LEU A 569 -0.79 28.14 19.90
N MET A 570 -0.61 28.18 18.59
CA MET A 570 -0.35 26.99 17.78
C MET A 570 0.93 26.28 18.26
N GLY A 571 1.99 27.02 18.53
CA GLY A 571 3.24 26.48 19.02
C GLY A 571 3.13 25.83 20.40
N ASP A 572 2.34 26.41 21.29
CA ASP A 572 2.15 25.91 22.66
C ASP A 572 1.25 24.68 22.74
N VAL A 573 0.21 24.62 21.90
CA VAL A 573 -0.79 23.54 21.90
C VAL A 573 -0.30 22.30 21.16
N PHE A 574 0.48 22.50 20.10
CA PHE A 574 1.01 21.41 19.28
C PHE A 574 2.48 21.23 19.62
N ASP A 575 2.80 20.13 20.29
CA ASP A 575 4.14 19.78 20.77
C ASP A 575 5.26 20.22 19.80
N MET A 576 6.01 21.23 20.19
CA MET A 576 7.12 21.81 19.41
C MET A 576 8.27 20.82 19.18
N ALA A 577 8.33 19.70 19.92
CA ALA A 577 9.30 18.63 19.70
C ALA A 577 9.00 17.83 18.43
N THR A 578 7.73 17.77 18.02
CA THR A 578 7.30 17.14 16.77
C THR A 578 6.26 17.98 16.03
N PRO A 579 6.55 19.25 15.75
CA PRO A 579 5.57 20.13 15.13
C PRO A 579 5.14 19.59 13.77
N ASP A 580 3.86 19.77 13.45
CA ASP A 580 3.46 19.65 12.05
C ASP A 580 4.29 20.64 11.24
N ALA A 581 5.08 20.14 10.32
CA ALA A 581 6.03 20.92 9.54
C ALA A 581 5.39 22.10 8.84
N LYS A 582 4.11 21.97 8.51
CA LYS A 582 3.35 22.99 7.83
C LYS A 582 2.95 24.14 8.73
N VAL A 583 2.54 23.82 9.95
CA VAL A 583 2.23 24.87 10.94
C VAL A 583 3.46 25.74 11.13
N LEU A 584 4.62 25.13 11.34
CA LEU A 584 5.89 25.86 11.45
C LEU A 584 6.23 26.64 10.18
N TYR A 585 6.00 26.05 9.01
CA TYR A 585 6.22 26.72 7.75
C TYR A 585 5.34 27.96 7.60
N ASN A 586 4.03 27.81 7.84
CA ASN A 586 3.09 28.92 7.73
C ASN A 586 3.37 30.01 8.78
N ILE A 587 3.73 29.62 10.01
CA ILE A 587 4.16 30.56 11.05
C ILE A 587 5.42 31.30 10.60
N ALA A 588 6.41 30.57 10.09
CA ALA A 588 7.66 31.15 9.60
C ALA A 588 7.42 32.16 8.47
N MET A 589 6.55 31.79 7.51
CA MET A 589 6.20 32.69 6.40
C MET A 589 5.45 33.92 6.85
N LEU A 590 4.49 33.78 7.79
CA LEU A 590 3.76 34.94 8.37
C LEU A 590 4.69 35.86 9.11
N ASN A 591 5.54 35.34 9.97
CA ASN A 591 6.50 36.16 10.74
C ASN A 591 7.50 36.86 9.82
N GLU A 592 7.96 36.16 8.76
CA GLU A 592 8.84 36.75 7.78
C GLU A 592 8.20 37.92 7.02
N MET A 593 6.92 37.78 6.65
CA MET A 593 6.21 38.84 5.92
C MET A 593 5.95 40.10 6.76
N HIS A 594 5.79 39.94 8.07
CA HIS A 594 5.31 41.01 8.94
C HIS A 594 6.29 41.48 10.02
N ILE A 595 7.16 40.61 10.54
CA ILE A 595 8.00 40.85 11.69
C ILE A 595 9.51 40.74 11.38
N GLY A 596 9.90 40.01 10.32
CA GLY A 596 11.30 39.88 9.91
C GLY A 596 12.00 38.61 10.45
N GLU A 597 13.09 38.76 11.22
CA GLU A 597 13.98 37.66 11.62
C GLU A 597 13.37 36.39 12.27
N PRO A 598 12.31 36.46 13.10
CA PRO A 598 11.71 35.25 13.69
C PRO A 598 11.23 34.20 12.70
N GLY A 599 10.83 34.57 11.49
CA GLY A 599 10.39 33.67 10.45
C GLY A 599 11.48 32.73 9.97
N LEU A 600 12.71 33.23 9.85
CA LEU A 600 13.85 32.43 9.42
C LEU A 600 14.21 31.35 10.45
N ASP A 601 14.20 31.68 11.74
CA ASP A 601 14.48 30.70 12.81
C ASP A 601 13.43 29.61 12.90
N LEU A 602 12.17 29.94 12.69
CA LEU A 602 11.09 28.96 12.62
C LEU A 602 11.23 28.06 11.39
N MET A 603 11.64 28.62 10.25
CA MET A 603 11.91 27.83 9.03
C MET A 603 13.11 26.89 9.22
N ARG A 604 14.17 27.34 9.91
CA ARG A 604 15.30 26.49 10.30
C ARG A 604 14.83 25.30 11.16
N LYS A 605 14.03 25.56 12.21
CA LYS A 605 13.45 24.51 13.05
C LYS A 605 12.59 23.55 12.25
N LEU A 606 11.80 24.03 11.28
CA LEU A 606 11.02 23.21 10.38
C LEU A 606 11.90 22.25 9.57
N VAL A 607 12.97 22.75 8.97
CA VAL A 607 13.86 21.93 8.15
C VAL A 607 14.66 20.96 9.01
N GLU A 608 15.04 21.34 10.23
CA GLU A 608 15.63 20.43 11.21
C GLU A 608 14.67 19.29 11.59
N ALA A 609 13.40 19.62 11.83
CA ALA A 609 12.38 18.66 12.17
C ALA A 609 12.03 17.73 10.99
N LYS A 610 12.03 18.26 9.76
CA LYS A 610 11.75 17.51 8.51
C LYS A 610 12.86 17.74 7.47
N PRO A 611 14.03 17.13 7.61
CA PRO A 611 15.19 17.37 6.73
C PRO A 611 14.94 17.06 5.25
N LYS A 612 13.88 16.35 4.91
CA LYS A 612 13.48 15.99 3.54
C LYS A 612 12.18 16.63 3.09
N TYR A 613 11.78 17.70 3.75
CA TYR A 613 10.65 18.50 3.32
C TYR A 613 11.14 19.49 2.26
N ASP A 614 11.15 19.06 1.01
CA ASP A 614 11.72 19.79 -0.12
C ASP A 614 11.18 21.22 -0.26
N ARG A 615 9.91 21.42 0.08
CA ARG A 615 9.29 22.74 0.11
C ARG A 615 9.81 23.65 1.22
N GLY A 616 10.04 23.09 2.41
CA GLY A 616 10.66 23.85 3.50
C GLY A 616 12.08 24.27 3.12
N ILE A 617 12.82 23.41 2.46
CA ILE A 617 14.14 23.71 1.92
C ILE A 617 14.05 24.80 0.86
N HIS A 618 13.14 24.66 -0.11
CA HIS A 618 12.93 25.68 -1.15
C HIS A 618 12.50 27.03 -0.56
N ALA A 619 11.56 27.01 0.38
CA ALA A 619 11.12 28.25 1.04
C ALA A 619 12.22 28.94 1.83
N LEU A 620 13.02 28.16 2.57
CA LEU A 620 14.16 28.71 3.28
C LEU A 620 15.16 29.34 2.30
N ARG A 621 15.45 28.67 1.17
CA ARG A 621 16.26 29.23 0.09
C ARG A 621 15.70 30.55 -0.45
N MET A 622 14.39 30.62 -0.71
CA MET A 622 13.73 31.84 -1.18
C MET A 622 13.80 32.97 -0.14
N LEU A 623 13.59 32.67 1.14
CA LEU A 623 13.74 33.65 2.23
C LEU A 623 15.17 34.16 2.33
N MET A 624 16.15 33.27 2.27
CA MET A 624 17.58 33.62 2.30
C MET A 624 17.97 34.49 1.10
N LYS A 625 17.50 34.15 -0.11
CA LYS A 625 17.74 34.93 -1.34
C LYS A 625 17.08 36.33 -1.29
N ARG A 626 15.86 36.44 -0.75
CA ARG A 626 15.11 37.71 -0.71
C ARG A 626 15.73 38.76 0.23
N LYS A 627 16.36 38.32 1.31
CA LYS A 627 16.73 39.24 2.39
C LYS A 627 18.17 39.67 2.44
N SER A 628 19.12 39.05 1.73
CA SER A 628 20.56 39.36 1.95
C SER A 628 20.87 39.39 3.44
N ILE A 629 20.36 38.38 4.19
CA ILE A 629 20.33 38.45 5.64
C ILE A 629 21.75 38.50 6.17
N MET A 630 22.10 39.57 6.84
CA MET A 630 23.27 39.61 7.69
C MET A 630 23.03 38.64 8.86
N LEU A 631 23.63 37.49 8.80
CA LEU A 631 23.71 36.60 9.94
C LEU A 631 24.80 37.10 10.85
N ASP A 632 24.56 37.08 12.15
CA ASP A 632 25.48 37.61 13.18
C ASP A 632 26.88 36.96 13.21
N SER A 633 27.09 35.87 12.46
CA SER A 633 28.39 35.26 12.31
C SER A 633 28.95 35.46 10.90
N THR A 634 30.16 35.97 10.81
CA THR A 634 30.90 36.17 9.56
C THR A 634 30.94 34.90 8.68
N ARG A 635 30.82 33.72 9.26
CA ARG A 635 30.91 32.43 8.57
C ARG A 635 29.58 31.88 8.05
N GLU A 636 28.48 32.24 8.70
CA GLU A 636 27.15 31.94 8.15
C GLU A 636 26.90 32.84 6.94
N SER A 637 27.42 34.08 6.95
CA SER A 637 27.39 34.97 5.79
C SER A 637 28.23 34.40 4.63
N GLU A 638 29.42 33.88 4.92
CA GLU A 638 30.26 33.19 3.92
C GLU A 638 29.58 31.97 3.31
N LEU A 639 28.83 31.19 4.11
CA LEU A 639 28.05 30.05 3.61
C LEU A 639 26.90 30.48 2.72
N ILE A 640 26.25 31.60 3.04
CA ILE A 640 25.15 32.14 2.23
C ILE A 640 25.68 32.74 0.94
N GLU A 641 26.83 33.43 0.98
CA GLU A 641 27.50 33.93 -0.23
C GLU A 641 27.93 32.75 -1.11
N ALA A 642 28.53 31.70 -0.54
CA ALA A 642 28.88 30.49 -1.25
C ALA A 642 27.66 29.78 -1.84
N PHE A 643 26.55 29.75 -1.11
CA PHE A 643 25.27 29.21 -1.58
C PHE A 643 24.71 29.99 -2.79
N ASN A 644 24.95 31.27 -2.88
CA ASN A 644 24.49 32.12 -3.98
C ASN A 644 25.53 32.28 -5.11
N SER A 645 26.71 31.65 -5.00
CA SER A 645 27.80 31.69 -6.00
C SER A 645 27.83 30.40 -6.82
N ASP A 646 28.37 30.47 -8.04
CA ASP A 646 28.65 29.30 -8.91
C ASP A 646 29.90 28.54 -8.41
N MET A 647 29.79 27.98 -7.22
CA MET A 647 30.85 27.23 -6.56
C MET A 647 30.74 25.75 -6.93
N THR A 648 31.86 25.08 -7.17
CA THR A 648 31.93 23.65 -7.45
C THR A 648 31.59 22.84 -6.20
N GLU A 649 31.15 21.57 -6.36
CA GLU A 649 30.83 20.66 -5.25
C GLU A 649 32.02 20.49 -4.30
N GLU A 650 33.26 20.41 -4.84
CA GLU A 650 34.49 20.22 -4.07
C GLU A 650 34.81 21.48 -3.21
N GLU A 651 34.65 22.66 -3.78
CA GLU A 651 34.87 23.93 -3.07
C GLU A 651 33.84 24.11 -1.97
N PHE A 652 32.58 23.76 -2.23
CA PHE A 652 31.51 23.84 -1.25
C PHE A 652 31.67 22.80 -0.11
N ASP A 653 32.07 21.55 -0.42
CA ASP A 653 32.38 20.53 0.57
C ASP A 653 33.56 20.93 1.47
N ASN A 654 34.59 21.60 0.90
CA ASN A 654 35.72 22.12 1.66
C ASN A 654 35.30 23.25 2.60
N LEU A 655 34.49 24.17 2.13
CA LEU A 655 33.91 25.25 2.94
C LEU A 655 33.05 24.68 4.08
N LEU A 656 32.23 23.68 3.82
CA LEU A 656 31.42 22.97 4.81
C LEU A 656 32.25 22.26 5.87
N LYS A 657 33.34 21.57 5.47
CA LYS A 657 34.26 20.91 6.42
C LYS A 657 34.91 21.92 7.37
N PHE A 658 35.22 23.09 6.87
CA PHE A 658 35.78 24.17 7.65
C PHE A 658 34.78 24.84 8.59
N THR A 659 33.52 25.04 8.14
CA THR A 659 32.45 25.67 8.92
C THR A 659 31.81 24.73 9.93
N ARG A 660 31.79 23.40 9.71
CA ARG A 660 31.29 22.38 10.68
C ARG A 660 31.91 22.51 12.08
N LYS A 661 33.10 23.10 12.21
CA LYS A 661 33.74 23.29 13.51
C LYS A 661 33.23 24.48 14.32
N LYS A 662 32.49 25.43 13.73
CA LYS A 662 32.15 26.71 14.36
C LYS A 662 30.72 27.25 14.12
N ALA A 663 29.96 26.72 13.17
CA ALA A 663 28.55 27.13 12.94
C ALA A 663 27.59 26.17 13.64
N PRO A 664 26.36 26.63 14.00
CA PRO A 664 25.31 25.73 14.46
C PRO A 664 25.12 24.58 13.45
N LYS A 665 25.12 23.34 13.94
CA LYS A 665 25.02 22.12 13.12
C LYS A 665 23.82 22.15 12.14
N SER A 666 22.78 22.85 12.50
CA SER A 666 21.54 23.02 11.76
C SER A 666 21.68 23.75 10.44
N VAL A 667 22.33 24.92 10.45
CA VAL A 667 22.46 25.78 9.26
C VAL A 667 23.46 25.19 8.26
N SER A 668 24.59 24.70 8.74
CA SER A 668 25.57 24.03 7.89
C SER A 668 25.02 22.79 7.20
N TYR A 669 24.23 21.98 7.91
CA TYR A 669 23.59 20.79 7.35
C TYR A 669 22.53 21.17 6.31
N LEU A 670 21.79 22.23 6.54
CA LEU A 670 20.77 22.71 5.64
C LEU A 670 21.33 23.19 4.32
N ILE A 671 22.35 24.08 4.39
CA ILE A 671 23.02 24.64 3.22
C ILE A 671 23.69 23.51 2.42
N MET A 672 24.30 22.53 3.10
CA MET A 672 24.85 21.35 2.46
C MET A 672 23.80 20.59 1.63
N ARG A 673 22.61 20.39 2.18
CA ARG A 673 21.54 19.65 1.47
C ARG A 673 21.01 20.44 0.28
N ILE A 674 20.84 21.73 0.41
CA ILE A 674 20.36 22.57 -0.69
C ILE A 674 21.34 22.55 -1.85
N LYS A 675 22.64 22.74 -1.59
CA LYS A 675 23.68 22.67 -2.65
C LYS A 675 23.81 21.27 -3.24
N LYS A 676 23.75 20.24 -2.42
CA LYS A 676 23.83 18.87 -2.94
C LYS A 676 22.65 18.55 -3.86
N GLN A 677 21.47 19.06 -3.58
CA GLN A 677 20.30 18.90 -4.45
C GLN A 677 20.51 19.68 -5.78
N GLU A 678 21.09 20.87 -5.75
CA GLU A 678 21.42 21.61 -6.96
C GLU A 678 22.46 20.87 -7.83
N PHE A 679 23.50 20.33 -7.25
CA PHE A 679 24.50 19.53 -8.00
C PHE A 679 23.91 18.23 -8.56
N ASP A 680 23.01 17.58 -7.83
CA ASP A 680 22.33 16.36 -8.29
C ASP A 680 21.35 16.67 -9.44
N GLU A 681 20.73 17.86 -9.46
CA GLU A 681 19.87 18.35 -10.55
C GLU A 681 20.65 18.78 -11.80
N GLU A 682 21.86 19.33 -11.64
CA GLU A 682 22.74 19.70 -12.78
C GLU A 682 23.39 18.47 -13.44
N LEU A 683 23.54 17.35 -12.72
CA LEU A 683 24.10 16.10 -13.24
C LEU A 683 23.04 15.15 -13.83
N ALA A 684 21.75 15.44 -13.68
CA ALA A 684 20.63 14.68 -14.22
C ALA A 684 20.11 15.28 -15.54
#